data_4bdd6e09dbb706889b57cb2b0d370df1
#
_entry.id   4bdd6e09dbb706889b57cb2b0d370df1
#
_cell.length_a   1.000
_cell.length_b   1.000
_cell.length_c   1.000
_cell.angle_alpha   90.00
_cell.angle_beta   90.00
_cell.angle_gamma   90.00
#
_symmetry.space_group_name_H-M   'P 1'
#
loop_
_entity.id
_entity.type
_entity.pdbx_description
1 polymer ?
#
loop_
_entity_poly.entity_id
_entity_poly.type
_entity_poly.pdbx_seq_one_letter_code
_entity_poly.pdbx_strand_id
1 'polypeptide(L)'
;WAYLAEGGPENAEHFLRLAAHLIGEGERPPAAVPLLRAGVYARGMVSASAPAATVPAGTVVAATVPAGTVTAAAPRPGWAQGRPVAALVFYRALLQGAGLAPVDALVAALEAEGLAVLPVFVASLKDPVSAATLETLFAADPPAVVLNATAFAVATPNPETAAASCAADGKAVGGACGAAGASGAGTVLDRAGVPVLQVIFSGGDQAGWAEGMAGLAARDIAMNVALPEVDGRLGTRAVSFKGEIRHDAATQVPLLGYRPVDDRVAWVARLAAGWARLAATPRDARRVALVLANYPNRDGRLANGVGLDTPASTVAVLEALAAAGYGVEDAPDDAAALMHRLGAGPTNALDGRATRPGGVTLPLAAYRAFFETLPQAVRSAVADRWGPPEDDPFVADGVFRLAIHPMGSLVVGVQPARGYNIDPKTACHSPDLPPPHGYLAFYAWLRETFGAHALVHMGKHGTAEWLPGKAVALSEDCFPEAVLGPLPHLYPFIVNDPGEGTQAKRRAQAVIVDHLTPPLTRAETYGPLAELEALVDEYFEAAGVDPRRLTHLRGEILALTERAGLDRDAGLDAEEDADARLARLDDYLCELKESQIRDGLHVFGAAPEGRLETDLLAALARLPRGIGPYRGAGGDASLTAALAGDLGLGFDPLDAR
;
A
#
# COMPACT_ATOMS: atom_id res chain seq x y z
N TRP A 1 27.23 34.48 -0.42
CA TRP A 1 25.93 33.88 -0.75
C TRP A 1 26.08 32.57 -1.58
N ALA A 2 26.95 32.53 -2.60
CA ALA A 2 27.12 31.38 -3.45
C ALA A 2 27.46 30.09 -2.67
N TYR A 3 28.38 30.14 -1.69
CA TYR A 3 28.70 28.97 -0.85
C TYR A 3 27.46 28.39 -0.12
N LEU A 4 26.60 29.26 0.41
CA LEU A 4 25.40 28.85 1.14
C LEU A 4 24.31 28.35 0.17
N ALA A 5 24.22 28.94 -1.01
CA ALA A 5 23.23 28.54 -2.03
C ALA A 5 23.55 27.15 -2.63
N GLU A 6 24.82 26.88 -2.89
CA GLU A 6 25.25 25.56 -3.38
C GLU A 6 25.25 24.50 -2.27
N GLY A 7 25.64 24.89 -1.05
CA GLY A 7 25.67 23.98 0.09
C GLY A 7 26.76 22.91 -0.01
N GLY A 8 26.71 21.93 0.87
CA GLY A 8 27.69 20.87 0.97
C GLY A 8 28.88 21.22 1.88
N PRO A 9 29.59 20.20 2.40
CA PRO A 9 30.67 20.40 3.37
C PRO A 9 31.82 21.31 2.87
N GLU A 10 32.22 21.14 1.61
CA GLU A 10 33.28 21.92 0.99
C GLU A 10 32.93 23.40 0.89
N ASN A 11 31.72 23.71 0.41
CA ASN A 11 31.25 25.10 0.35
C ASN A 11 31.06 25.71 1.77
N ALA A 12 30.64 24.91 2.74
CA ALA A 12 30.53 25.34 4.12
C ALA A 12 31.92 25.70 4.71
N GLU A 13 32.95 24.89 4.44
CA GLU A 13 34.33 25.16 4.80
C GLU A 13 34.85 26.45 4.13
N HIS A 14 34.63 26.61 2.82
CA HIS A 14 35.00 27.81 2.08
C HIS A 14 34.26 29.05 2.59
N PHE A 15 33.01 28.93 3.02
CA PHE A 15 32.30 30.04 3.66
C PHE A 15 32.95 30.48 4.95
N LEU A 16 33.37 29.56 5.82
CA LEU A 16 34.08 29.88 7.06
C LEU A 16 35.47 30.47 6.77
N ARG A 17 36.20 29.91 5.81
CA ARG A 17 37.49 30.48 5.36
C ARG A 17 37.35 31.88 4.76
N LEU A 18 36.26 32.17 4.04
CA LEU A 18 35.96 33.50 3.54
C LEU A 18 35.72 34.47 4.71
N ALA A 19 34.96 34.04 5.73
CA ALA A 19 34.74 34.86 6.92
C ALA A 19 36.06 35.18 7.64
N ALA A 20 36.94 34.19 7.83
CA ALA A 20 38.29 34.38 8.40
C ALA A 20 39.15 35.37 7.56
N HIS A 21 39.15 35.19 6.23
CA HIS A 21 39.87 36.11 5.32
C HIS A 21 39.39 37.57 5.43
N LEU A 22 38.07 37.77 5.54
CA LEU A 22 37.48 39.12 5.67
C LEU A 22 37.87 39.85 6.95
N ILE A 23 38.24 39.13 8.00
CA ILE A 23 38.77 39.69 9.25
C ILE A 23 40.31 39.72 9.27
N GLY A 24 40.96 39.41 8.16
CA GLY A 24 42.43 39.44 8.01
C GLY A 24 43.14 38.13 8.37
N GLU A 25 42.42 37.03 8.55
CA GLU A 25 42.98 35.72 8.87
C GLU A 25 42.91 34.78 7.67
N GLY A 26 44.08 34.30 7.21
CA GLY A 26 44.18 33.30 6.14
C GLY A 26 43.94 33.81 4.72
N GLU A 27 44.10 32.92 3.75
CA GLU A 27 43.94 33.21 2.33
C GLU A 27 42.47 33.18 1.89
N ARG A 28 42.18 33.94 0.82
CA ARG A 28 40.84 33.91 0.22
C ARG A 28 40.54 32.53 -0.38
N PRO A 29 39.44 31.86 0.01
CA PRO A 29 39.09 30.59 -0.52
C PRO A 29 38.68 30.66 -2.00
N PRO A 30 38.70 29.52 -2.74
CA PRO A 30 38.17 29.41 -4.11
C PRO A 30 36.72 29.86 -4.18
N ALA A 31 36.22 30.09 -5.40
CA ALA A 31 34.79 30.32 -5.64
C ALA A 31 33.95 29.11 -5.22
N ALA A 32 32.65 29.33 -4.96
CA ALA A 32 31.73 28.25 -4.62
C ALA A 32 31.71 27.17 -5.72
N VAL A 33 31.74 25.92 -5.29
CA VAL A 33 31.69 24.77 -6.17
C VAL A 33 30.20 24.46 -6.45
N PRO A 34 29.74 24.55 -7.74
CA PRO A 34 28.38 24.22 -8.08
C PRO A 34 28.07 22.75 -7.79
N LEU A 35 26.99 22.47 -7.07
CA LEU A 35 26.49 21.12 -6.90
C LEU A 35 25.57 20.74 -8.06
N LEU A 36 25.74 19.56 -8.66
CA LEU A 36 24.87 19.04 -9.71
C LEU A 36 23.39 19.02 -9.27
N ARG A 37 22.48 19.25 -10.22
CA ARG A 37 21.02 19.18 -9.96
C ARG A 37 20.54 17.76 -9.76
N ALA A 38 21.15 16.81 -10.46
CA ALA A 38 20.92 15.39 -10.33
C ALA A 38 22.19 14.60 -10.66
N GLY A 39 22.33 13.41 -10.13
CA GLY A 39 23.47 12.53 -10.40
C GLY A 39 23.50 11.30 -9.52
N VAL A 40 24.46 10.41 -9.78
CA VAL A 40 24.67 9.21 -8.98
C VAL A 40 25.48 9.54 -7.73
N TYR A 41 25.05 9.02 -6.60
CA TYR A 41 25.75 9.11 -5.33
C TYR A 41 26.63 7.87 -5.12
N ALA A 42 27.91 8.08 -4.76
CA ALA A 42 28.78 7.00 -4.32
C ALA A 42 28.98 7.08 -2.80
N ARG A 43 28.76 5.99 -2.10
CA ARG A 43 28.89 5.90 -0.66
C ARG A 43 30.30 6.35 -0.21
N GLY A 44 30.37 7.23 0.77
CA GLY A 44 31.62 7.82 1.24
C GLY A 44 32.06 9.07 0.48
N MET A 45 31.29 9.56 -0.51
CA MET A 45 31.55 10.87 -1.12
C MET A 45 31.20 11.99 -0.14
N VAL A 46 32.16 12.81 0.18
CA VAL A 46 31.97 14.01 1.00
C VAL A 46 31.52 15.19 0.14
N SER A 47 31.77 15.15 -1.17
CA SER A 47 31.40 16.20 -2.14
C SER A 47 31.04 15.58 -3.49
N ALA A 48 29.94 16.05 -4.12
CA ALA A 48 29.59 15.70 -5.50
C ALA A 48 30.49 16.39 -6.57
N SER A 49 31.43 17.18 -6.13
CA SER A 49 32.43 17.88 -6.96
C SER A 49 33.80 17.19 -7.02
N ALA A 50 33.96 16.02 -6.37
CA ALA A 50 35.22 15.29 -6.40
C ALA A 50 35.61 14.92 -7.83
N PRO A 51 36.86 15.15 -8.26
CA PRO A 51 37.30 14.77 -9.61
C PRO A 51 37.24 13.26 -9.80
N ALA A 52 36.92 12.82 -11.03
CA ALA A 52 36.69 11.42 -11.40
C ALA A 52 37.79 10.42 -10.97
N ALA A 53 38.97 10.91 -10.60
CA ALA A 53 40.12 10.10 -10.15
C ALA A 53 40.00 9.55 -8.71
N THR A 54 39.07 10.07 -7.89
CA THR A 54 38.89 9.68 -6.47
C THR A 54 37.69 8.76 -6.24
N VAL A 55 36.96 8.40 -7.29
CA VAL A 55 35.79 7.54 -7.22
C VAL A 55 36.23 6.08 -7.32
N PRO A 56 35.69 5.16 -6.48
CA PRO A 56 36.00 3.73 -6.56
C PRO A 56 35.77 3.19 -7.98
N ALA A 57 36.64 2.29 -8.44
CA ALA A 57 36.54 1.71 -9.77
C ALA A 57 35.16 1.06 -9.97
N GLY A 58 34.33 1.64 -10.86
CA GLY A 58 32.96 1.19 -11.15
C GLY A 58 31.91 2.28 -11.13
N THR A 59 32.17 3.41 -10.49
CA THR A 59 31.22 4.55 -10.44
C THR A 59 31.74 5.69 -11.31
N VAL A 60 30.98 6.17 -12.27
CA VAL A 60 31.35 7.34 -13.08
C VAL A 60 30.56 8.54 -12.58
N VAL A 61 31.27 9.52 -12.01
CA VAL A 61 30.67 10.81 -11.66
C VAL A 61 30.70 11.68 -12.91
N ALA A 62 29.58 12.34 -13.21
CA ALA A 62 29.51 13.27 -14.32
C ALA A 62 30.58 14.36 -14.18
N ALA A 63 31.44 14.47 -15.20
CA ALA A 63 32.36 15.58 -15.31
C ALA A 63 31.60 16.91 -15.34
N THR A 64 32.21 17.97 -14.85
CA THR A 64 31.71 19.35 -14.91
C THR A 64 31.13 19.69 -16.27
N VAL A 65 29.82 19.90 -16.33
CA VAL A 65 29.09 20.26 -17.54
C VAL A 65 28.59 21.69 -17.37
N PRO A 66 28.67 22.55 -18.42
CA PRO A 66 28.15 23.92 -18.37
C PRO A 66 26.68 23.94 -17.97
N ALA A 67 26.24 24.98 -17.28
CA ALA A 67 24.87 25.16 -16.84
C ALA A 67 23.88 24.93 -18.01
N GLY A 68 23.14 23.84 -17.96
CA GLY A 68 22.14 23.48 -18.97
C GLY A 68 22.31 22.10 -19.65
N THR A 69 23.44 21.42 -19.48
CA THR A 69 23.65 20.10 -20.07
C THR A 69 24.05 19.11 -19.00
N VAL A 70 23.31 18.02 -18.82
CA VAL A 70 23.68 16.92 -17.92
C VAL A 70 24.13 15.74 -18.74
N THR A 71 25.38 15.35 -18.60
CA THR A 71 25.83 14.01 -18.89
C THR A 71 25.90 13.26 -17.57
N ALA A 72 24.84 12.57 -17.22
CA ALA A 72 24.93 11.52 -16.21
C ALA A 72 25.87 10.46 -16.80
N ALA A 73 27.03 10.30 -16.20
CA ALA A 73 27.84 9.15 -16.56
C ALA A 73 27.17 7.92 -15.96
N ALA A 74 26.60 7.10 -16.83
CA ALA A 74 26.05 5.81 -16.45
C ALA A 74 27.12 4.97 -15.73
N PRO A 75 26.72 4.11 -14.78
CA PRO A 75 27.62 3.10 -14.23
C PRO A 75 28.32 2.34 -15.37
N ARG A 76 29.55 1.86 -15.12
CA ARG A 76 30.27 1.10 -16.15
C ARG A 76 29.49 -0.15 -16.52
N PRO A 77 29.47 -0.59 -17.80
CA PRO A 77 28.84 -1.85 -18.17
C PRO A 77 29.27 -2.99 -17.25
N GLY A 78 28.31 -3.76 -16.73
CA GLY A 78 28.57 -4.88 -15.82
C GLY A 78 28.79 -4.52 -14.35
N TRP A 79 28.62 -3.28 -13.91
CA TRP A 79 28.77 -2.88 -12.50
C TRP A 79 27.85 -3.65 -11.55
N ALA A 80 26.66 -4.01 -12.00
CA ALA A 80 25.70 -4.79 -11.21
C ALA A 80 26.08 -6.27 -11.07
N GLN A 81 27.03 -6.76 -11.87
CA GLN A 81 27.51 -8.15 -11.83
C GLN A 81 26.39 -9.20 -11.91
N GLY A 82 25.34 -8.94 -12.70
CA GLY A 82 24.18 -9.81 -12.86
C GLY A 82 23.16 -9.73 -11.71
N ARG A 83 23.39 -8.92 -10.70
CA ARG A 83 22.41 -8.67 -9.62
C ARG A 83 21.28 -7.78 -10.12
N PRO A 84 20.04 -7.97 -9.64
CA PRO A 84 18.94 -7.04 -9.92
C PRO A 84 19.27 -5.62 -9.43
N VAL A 85 18.93 -4.61 -10.21
CA VAL A 85 19.20 -3.20 -9.88
C VAL A 85 18.04 -2.64 -9.05
N ALA A 86 18.34 -2.06 -7.90
CA ALA A 86 17.44 -1.23 -7.11
C ALA A 86 17.84 0.25 -7.26
N ALA A 87 16.98 1.07 -7.85
CA ALA A 87 17.21 2.50 -7.92
C ALA A 87 16.71 3.19 -6.65
N LEU A 88 17.59 3.93 -5.95
CA LEU A 88 17.24 4.71 -4.76
C LEU A 88 17.27 6.20 -5.10
N VAL A 89 16.10 6.82 -5.21
CA VAL A 89 15.95 8.23 -5.59
C VAL A 89 15.70 9.08 -4.34
N PHE A 90 16.50 10.11 -4.15
CA PHE A 90 16.40 10.97 -2.96
C PHE A 90 16.72 12.44 -3.28
N TYR A 91 16.38 13.35 -2.36
CA TYR A 91 16.64 14.77 -2.57
C TYR A 91 18.09 15.16 -2.49
N ARG A 92 18.54 16.00 -3.45
CA ARG A 92 19.83 16.71 -3.44
C ARG A 92 20.09 17.44 -2.12
N ALA A 93 19.03 17.91 -1.46
CA ALA A 93 19.13 18.60 -0.17
C ALA A 93 19.83 17.77 0.92
N LEU A 94 19.78 16.43 0.85
CA LEU A 94 20.51 15.55 1.78
C LEU A 94 22.02 15.62 1.59
N LEU A 95 22.50 15.79 0.34
CA LEU A 95 23.91 16.06 0.05
C LEU A 95 24.32 17.44 0.56
N GLN A 96 23.50 18.46 0.31
CA GLN A 96 23.77 19.83 0.72
C GLN A 96 23.88 19.97 2.25
N GLY A 97 23.02 19.24 2.98
CA GLY A 97 22.99 19.25 4.45
C GLY A 97 23.80 18.15 5.12
N ALA A 98 24.59 17.36 4.37
CA ALA A 98 25.32 16.19 4.87
C ALA A 98 24.45 15.18 5.63
N GLY A 99 23.15 15.10 5.27
CA GLY A 99 22.13 14.25 5.92
C GLY A 99 21.97 12.87 5.28
N LEU A 100 23.06 12.20 4.89
CA LEU A 100 23.05 10.99 4.07
C LEU A 100 22.92 9.67 4.85
N ALA A 101 22.95 9.71 6.18
CA ALA A 101 22.89 8.51 7.01
C ALA A 101 21.75 7.52 6.62
N PRO A 102 20.50 7.94 6.36
CA PRO A 102 19.46 7.02 5.94
C PRO A 102 19.67 6.47 4.51
N VAL A 103 20.29 7.24 3.62
CA VAL A 103 20.65 6.78 2.27
C VAL A 103 21.72 5.70 2.36
N ASP A 104 22.78 5.93 3.14
CA ASP A 104 23.86 4.96 3.35
C ASP A 104 23.37 3.68 4.01
N ALA A 105 22.46 3.80 4.98
CA ALA A 105 21.85 2.64 5.63
C ALA A 105 21.00 1.80 4.64
N LEU A 106 20.18 2.47 3.80
CA LEU A 106 19.40 1.77 2.78
C LEU A 106 20.28 1.11 1.73
N VAL A 107 21.33 1.79 1.25
CA VAL A 107 22.28 1.21 0.28
C VAL A 107 22.91 -0.06 0.87
N ALA A 108 23.40 0.01 2.11
CA ALA A 108 24.01 -1.15 2.76
C ALA A 108 23.02 -2.31 2.94
N ALA A 109 21.78 -2.03 3.35
CA ALA A 109 20.77 -3.06 3.55
C ALA A 109 20.33 -3.71 2.22
N LEU A 110 20.13 -2.92 1.17
CA LEU A 110 19.79 -3.42 -0.17
C LEU A 110 20.91 -4.29 -0.76
N GLU A 111 22.17 -3.89 -0.57
CA GLU A 111 23.33 -4.69 -0.99
C GLU A 111 23.42 -6.01 -0.22
N ALA A 112 23.09 -6.00 1.08
CA ALA A 112 23.04 -7.21 1.91
C ALA A 112 21.95 -8.19 1.45
N GLU A 113 20.85 -7.70 0.88
CA GLU A 113 19.79 -8.50 0.25
C GLU A 113 20.14 -8.94 -1.20
N GLY A 114 21.36 -8.72 -1.65
CA GLY A 114 21.86 -9.18 -2.96
C GLY A 114 21.48 -8.28 -4.13
N LEU A 115 21.00 -7.05 -3.91
CA LEU A 115 20.69 -6.10 -4.95
C LEU A 115 21.92 -5.28 -5.34
N ALA A 116 21.98 -4.81 -6.58
CA ALA A 116 22.90 -3.76 -7.00
C ALA A 116 22.20 -2.42 -6.86
N VAL A 117 22.75 -1.49 -6.08
CA VAL A 117 22.05 -0.24 -5.76
C VAL A 117 22.52 0.90 -6.64
N LEU A 118 21.57 1.59 -7.29
CA LEU A 118 21.78 2.82 -8.05
C LEU A 118 21.22 4.01 -7.27
N PRO A 119 21.99 4.65 -6.38
CA PRO A 119 21.50 5.79 -5.60
C PRO A 119 21.62 7.06 -6.44
N VAL A 120 20.48 7.73 -6.67
CA VAL A 120 20.39 8.93 -7.51
C VAL A 120 19.82 10.08 -6.70
N PHE A 121 20.57 11.16 -6.57
CA PHE A 121 20.04 12.39 -6.02
C PHE A 121 19.41 13.27 -7.11
N VAL A 122 18.34 13.98 -6.74
CA VAL A 122 17.59 14.87 -7.63
C VAL A 122 17.26 16.18 -6.92
N ALA A 123 17.25 17.29 -7.64
CA ALA A 123 16.77 18.57 -7.11
C ALA A 123 15.25 18.48 -6.85
N SER A 124 14.50 17.89 -7.80
CA SER A 124 13.09 17.61 -7.72
C SER A 124 12.72 16.67 -8.87
N LEU A 125 11.74 15.80 -8.69
CA LEU A 125 11.21 14.98 -9.79
C LEU A 125 10.43 15.81 -10.84
N LYS A 126 10.06 17.07 -10.50
CA LYS A 126 9.48 18.06 -11.43
C LYS A 126 10.53 18.85 -12.21
N ASP A 127 11.80 18.74 -11.84
CA ASP A 127 12.88 19.40 -12.53
C ASP A 127 13.26 18.66 -13.81
N PRO A 128 13.23 19.31 -15.00
CA PRO A 128 13.48 18.63 -16.27
C PRO A 128 14.86 17.97 -16.34
N VAL A 129 15.87 18.58 -15.72
CA VAL A 129 17.24 18.04 -15.67
C VAL A 129 17.29 16.77 -14.84
N SER A 130 16.62 16.76 -13.70
CA SER A 130 16.51 15.59 -12.84
C SER A 130 15.75 14.45 -13.51
N ALA A 131 14.66 14.77 -14.21
CA ALA A 131 13.87 13.78 -14.95
C ALA A 131 14.68 13.16 -16.09
N ALA A 132 15.33 13.96 -16.93
CA ALA A 132 16.18 13.48 -18.03
C ALA A 132 17.37 12.65 -17.53
N THR A 133 17.94 13.00 -16.36
CA THR A 133 19.00 12.21 -15.72
C THR A 133 18.51 10.82 -15.34
N LEU A 134 17.34 10.72 -14.66
CA LEU A 134 16.75 9.45 -14.30
C LEU A 134 16.41 8.59 -15.53
N GLU A 135 15.81 9.19 -16.56
CA GLU A 135 15.52 8.49 -17.83
C GLU A 135 16.78 7.88 -18.45
N THR A 136 17.85 8.67 -18.51
CA THR A 136 19.14 8.20 -19.06
C THR A 136 19.72 7.05 -18.24
N LEU A 137 19.69 7.15 -16.90
CA LEU A 137 20.20 6.12 -16.01
C LEU A 137 19.35 4.84 -16.08
N PHE A 138 18.04 4.95 -16.10
CA PHE A 138 17.13 3.81 -16.17
C PHE A 138 17.16 3.12 -17.55
N ALA A 139 17.42 3.87 -18.62
CA ALA A 139 17.63 3.29 -19.94
C ALA A 139 18.95 2.51 -20.04
N ALA A 140 20.00 3.00 -19.36
CA ALA A 140 21.31 2.32 -19.35
C ALA A 140 21.33 1.08 -18.45
N ASP A 141 20.72 1.18 -17.27
CA ASP A 141 20.64 0.13 -16.26
C ASP A 141 19.19 0.02 -15.74
N PRO A 142 18.32 -0.74 -16.42
CA PRO A 142 16.92 -0.86 -16.04
C PRO A 142 16.75 -1.40 -14.63
N PRO A 143 16.07 -0.67 -13.72
CA PRO A 143 15.84 -1.15 -12.36
C PRO A 143 14.82 -2.28 -12.34
N ALA A 144 14.97 -3.21 -11.39
CA ALA A 144 13.95 -4.19 -11.03
C ALA A 144 12.93 -3.62 -10.02
N VAL A 145 13.33 -2.60 -9.28
CA VAL A 145 12.51 -1.88 -8.30
C VAL A 145 13.06 -0.47 -8.11
N VAL A 146 12.16 0.50 -7.90
CA VAL A 146 12.53 1.88 -7.56
C VAL A 146 12.13 2.16 -6.11
N LEU A 147 13.06 2.62 -5.28
CA LEU A 147 12.80 3.17 -3.96
C LEU A 147 12.85 4.69 -4.07
N ASN A 148 11.75 5.35 -3.78
CA ASN A 148 11.66 6.79 -3.84
C ASN A 148 11.55 7.40 -2.44
N ALA A 149 12.55 8.18 -2.05
CA ALA A 149 12.59 8.91 -0.78
C ALA A 149 12.31 10.42 -0.96
N THR A 150 11.73 10.82 -2.11
CA THR A 150 11.24 12.18 -2.29
C THR A 150 9.77 12.28 -1.89
N ALA A 151 9.38 13.42 -1.32
CA ALA A 151 8.01 13.74 -0.95
C ALA A 151 7.21 14.33 -2.15
N PHE A 152 5.94 14.58 -1.94
CA PHE A 152 5.00 15.21 -2.86
C PHE A 152 4.64 14.36 -4.11
N ALA A 153 3.53 14.73 -4.74
CA ALA A 153 3.15 14.25 -6.05
C ALA A 153 3.97 14.95 -7.16
N VAL A 154 4.33 14.21 -8.17
CA VAL A 154 4.96 14.73 -9.40
C VAL A 154 3.90 15.03 -10.43
N ALA A 155 2.88 14.17 -10.56
CA ALA A 155 1.77 14.37 -11.46
C ALA A 155 1.04 15.67 -11.12
N THR A 156 0.87 16.51 -12.13
CA THR A 156 -0.04 17.66 -12.09
C THR A 156 -1.29 17.28 -12.85
N PRO A 157 -2.48 17.39 -12.27
CA PRO A 157 -3.70 17.22 -13.02
C PRO A 157 -3.85 18.41 -13.99
N ASN A 158 -3.21 18.35 -15.15
CA ASN A 158 -3.41 19.33 -16.23
C ASN A 158 -3.94 18.62 -17.48
N PRO A 159 -5.22 18.81 -17.84
CA PRO A 159 -5.85 18.15 -18.98
C PRO A 159 -5.21 18.50 -20.34
N GLU A 160 -4.60 19.67 -20.47
CA GLU A 160 -4.03 20.12 -21.75
C GLU A 160 -2.72 19.37 -22.11
N THR A 161 -1.91 18.98 -21.12
CA THR A 161 -0.69 18.20 -21.37
C THR A 161 -0.98 16.73 -21.65
N ALA A 162 -2.12 16.20 -21.16
CA ALA A 162 -2.53 14.82 -21.42
C ALA A 162 -2.94 14.61 -22.89
N ALA A 163 -3.62 15.55 -23.49
CA ALA A 163 -4.04 15.50 -24.89
C ALA A 163 -2.87 15.65 -25.87
N ALA A 164 -1.88 16.49 -25.54
CA ALA A 164 -0.73 16.74 -26.40
C ALA A 164 0.24 15.55 -26.48
N SER A 165 0.39 14.75 -25.41
CA SER A 165 1.28 13.59 -25.42
C SER A 165 0.70 12.38 -26.17
N CYS A 166 -0.61 12.20 -26.16
CA CYS A 166 -1.28 11.16 -26.96
C CYS A 166 -1.24 11.45 -28.48
N ALA A 167 -1.13 12.73 -28.86
CA ALA A 167 -1.05 13.14 -30.28
C ALA A 167 0.37 13.02 -30.85
N ALA A 168 1.41 13.07 -30.01
CA ALA A 168 2.81 13.05 -30.46
C ALA A 168 3.35 11.66 -30.84
N ASP A 169 2.80 10.58 -30.27
CA ASP A 169 3.35 9.22 -30.40
C ASP A 169 2.75 8.35 -31.52
N GLY A 170 1.84 8.84 -32.36
CA GLY A 170 1.41 8.28 -33.66
C GLY A 170 1.35 6.75 -33.83
N LYS A 171 1.47 5.95 -32.78
CA LYS A 171 1.36 4.50 -32.79
C LYS A 171 0.23 4.02 -31.87
N ALA A 172 -0.96 4.01 -32.44
CA ALA A 172 -2.06 3.19 -31.91
C ALA A 172 -1.72 1.71 -32.11
N VAL A 173 -1.09 1.10 -31.14
CA VAL A 173 -1.10 -0.37 -30.96
C VAL A 173 -2.07 -0.65 -29.82
N GLY A 174 -3.11 -1.42 -30.13
CA GLY A 174 -4.14 -1.82 -29.18
C GLY A 174 -3.56 -2.53 -27.95
N GLY A 175 -3.43 -1.77 -26.90
CA GLY A 175 -3.04 -2.21 -25.57
C GLY A 175 -3.58 -1.18 -24.60
N ALA A 176 -4.42 -1.63 -23.69
CA ALA A 176 -5.14 -0.86 -22.71
C ALA A 176 -4.31 0.32 -22.18
N CYS A 177 -4.79 1.55 -22.43
CA CYS A 177 -4.46 2.70 -21.62
C CYS A 177 -5.02 2.42 -20.22
N GLY A 178 -4.23 1.71 -19.40
CA GLY A 178 -4.56 1.47 -18.01
C GLY A 178 -4.83 2.82 -17.35
N ALA A 179 -5.80 2.84 -16.48
CA ALA A 179 -6.26 3.98 -15.71
C ALA A 179 -5.12 4.57 -14.84
N ALA A 180 -4.13 5.19 -15.49
CA ALA A 180 -3.30 6.19 -14.88
C ALA A 180 -4.19 7.42 -14.73
N GLY A 181 -4.49 7.81 -13.50
CA GLY A 181 -5.34 8.95 -13.24
C GLY A 181 -4.91 10.14 -14.09
N ALA A 182 -5.85 10.64 -14.83
CA ALA A 182 -6.03 11.95 -15.45
C ALA A 182 -4.81 12.81 -15.90
N SER A 183 -3.62 12.23 -16.06
CA SER A 183 -2.52 12.85 -16.79
C SER A 183 -1.91 11.81 -17.72
N GLY A 184 -2.13 11.95 -19.01
CA GLY A 184 -1.69 11.01 -20.05
C GLY A 184 -0.19 10.86 -20.24
N ALA A 185 0.63 11.37 -19.31
CA ALA A 185 2.07 11.10 -19.26
C ALA A 185 2.41 10.71 -17.83
N GLY A 186 2.67 9.43 -17.58
CA GLY A 186 3.19 8.94 -16.32
C GLY A 186 4.44 9.69 -15.89
N THR A 187 4.76 9.65 -14.58
CA THR A 187 5.98 10.26 -14.04
C THR A 187 7.22 9.56 -14.61
N VAL A 188 8.41 10.20 -14.47
CA VAL A 188 9.67 9.57 -14.86
C VAL A 188 9.89 8.21 -14.17
N LEU A 189 9.35 8.02 -12.97
CA LEU A 189 9.46 6.77 -12.22
C LEU A 189 8.58 5.68 -12.84
N ASP A 190 7.39 6.02 -13.31
CA ASP A 190 6.45 5.07 -13.93
C ASP A 190 6.99 4.49 -15.23
N ARG A 191 7.80 5.27 -15.96
CA ARG A 191 8.42 4.83 -17.22
C ARG A 191 9.40 3.67 -17.04
N ALA A 192 9.88 3.45 -15.83
CA ALA A 192 10.68 2.27 -15.51
C ALA A 192 9.87 0.96 -15.61
N GLY A 193 8.53 1.02 -15.55
CA GLY A 193 7.66 -0.15 -15.66
C GLY A 193 7.80 -1.16 -14.52
N VAL A 194 8.27 -0.71 -13.35
CA VAL A 194 8.54 -1.53 -12.16
C VAL A 194 7.89 -0.93 -10.93
N PRO A 195 7.71 -1.68 -9.83
CA PRO A 195 7.17 -1.14 -8.60
C PRO A 195 7.99 0.04 -8.06
N VAL A 196 7.28 1.11 -7.67
CA VAL A 196 7.86 2.29 -7.04
C VAL A 196 7.47 2.32 -5.57
N LEU A 197 8.44 2.01 -4.71
CA LEU A 197 8.28 1.96 -3.26
C LEU A 197 8.54 3.35 -2.67
N GLN A 198 7.55 3.91 -1.98
CA GLN A 198 7.69 5.18 -1.27
C GLN A 198 8.34 4.94 0.09
N VAL A 199 9.57 5.37 0.26
CA VAL A 199 10.34 5.28 1.51
C VAL A 199 10.25 6.61 2.24
N ILE A 200 9.99 6.58 3.55
CA ILE A 200 9.71 7.79 4.32
C ILE A 200 10.91 8.16 5.20
N PHE A 201 11.44 9.37 4.96
CA PHE A 201 12.35 10.05 5.88
C PHE A 201 11.52 11.06 6.67
N SER A 202 11.09 10.67 7.88
CA SER A 202 10.18 11.47 8.70
C SER A 202 10.83 12.74 9.22
N GLY A 203 10.10 13.84 9.14
CA GLY A 203 10.49 15.09 9.77
C GLY A 203 10.22 15.16 11.28
N GLY A 204 9.47 14.18 11.82
CA GLY A 204 9.18 14.01 13.24
C GLY A 204 10.29 13.28 13.99
N ASP A 205 10.11 13.13 15.31
CA ASP A 205 11.01 12.38 16.18
C ASP A 205 10.58 10.90 16.31
N GLN A 206 11.54 10.04 16.64
CA GLN A 206 11.32 8.60 16.75
C GLN A 206 10.44 8.23 17.97
N ALA A 207 10.53 8.98 19.08
CA ALA A 207 9.76 8.68 20.29
C ALA A 207 8.26 8.89 20.04
N GLY A 208 7.90 10.04 19.45
CA GLY A 208 6.50 10.32 19.09
C GLY A 208 5.94 9.30 18.09
N TRP A 209 6.77 8.81 17.16
CA TRP A 209 6.36 7.70 16.30
C TRP A 209 6.19 6.40 17.07
N ALA A 210 7.13 6.05 17.95
CA ALA A 210 7.08 4.79 18.70
C ALA A 210 5.84 4.69 19.59
N GLU A 211 5.50 5.78 20.29
CA GLU A 211 4.38 5.84 21.23
C GLU A 211 3.02 6.05 20.53
N GLY A 212 3.00 6.75 19.38
CA GLY A 212 1.76 7.15 18.72
C GLY A 212 1.12 6.06 17.86
N MET A 213 -0.19 5.83 17.99
CA MET A 213 -0.96 4.91 17.14
C MET A 213 -1.20 5.47 15.73
N ALA A 214 -1.18 6.78 15.54
CA ALA A 214 -1.25 7.40 14.22
C ALA A 214 -0.03 7.07 13.33
N GLY A 215 1.12 6.76 13.94
CA GLY A 215 2.37 6.45 13.24
C GLY A 215 3.15 7.70 12.84
N LEU A 216 2.60 8.60 12.05
CA LEU A 216 3.26 9.81 11.56
C LEU A 216 2.47 11.06 11.92
N ALA A 217 3.16 12.20 12.03
CA ALA A 217 2.51 13.49 12.15
C ALA A 217 1.72 13.83 10.87
N ALA A 218 0.65 14.63 10.99
CA ALA A 218 -0.22 15.00 9.89
C ALA A 218 0.53 15.56 8.67
N ARG A 219 1.58 16.36 8.90
CA ARG A 219 2.44 16.88 7.84
C ARG A 219 3.14 15.76 7.05
N ASP A 220 3.72 14.78 7.74
CA ASP A 220 4.41 13.66 7.09
C ASP A 220 3.42 12.75 6.38
N ILE A 221 2.22 12.53 6.92
CA ILE A 221 1.16 11.80 6.25
C ILE A 221 0.78 12.49 4.94
N ALA A 222 0.55 13.79 4.95
CA ALA A 222 0.20 14.53 3.74
C ALA A 222 1.31 14.46 2.68
N MET A 223 2.56 14.73 3.07
CA MET A 223 3.67 14.92 2.13
C MET A 223 4.33 13.61 1.67
N ASN A 224 4.41 12.62 2.54
CA ASN A 224 5.17 11.39 2.30
C ASN A 224 4.27 10.16 2.07
N VAL A 225 2.95 10.27 2.28
CA VAL A 225 1.98 9.18 2.08
C VAL A 225 0.92 9.60 1.07
N ALA A 226 0.02 10.52 1.43
CA ALA A 226 -1.15 10.84 0.63
C ALA A 226 -0.80 11.45 -0.75
N LEU A 227 0.13 12.40 -0.81
CA LEU A 227 0.54 12.98 -2.10
C LEU A 227 1.29 11.97 -3.00
N PRO A 228 2.25 11.16 -2.51
CA PRO A 228 2.84 10.09 -3.30
C PRO A 228 1.84 9.04 -3.80
N GLU A 229 0.78 8.73 -3.05
CA GLU A 229 -0.28 7.82 -3.49
C GLU A 229 -1.01 8.31 -4.75
N VAL A 230 -1.07 9.63 -5.00
CA VAL A 230 -1.62 10.21 -6.23
C VAL A 230 -0.83 9.76 -7.47
N ASP A 231 0.48 9.56 -7.32
CA ASP A 231 1.35 9.04 -8.37
C ASP A 231 1.38 7.49 -8.43
N GLY A 232 0.51 6.79 -7.70
CA GLY A 232 0.50 5.33 -7.67
C GLY A 232 1.67 4.67 -6.92
N ARG A 233 2.42 5.42 -6.10
CA ARG A 233 3.55 4.88 -5.35
C ARG A 233 3.07 4.01 -4.19
N LEU A 234 3.79 2.92 -3.95
CA LEU A 234 3.49 1.97 -2.89
C LEU A 234 4.08 2.45 -1.56
N GLY A 235 3.22 2.77 -0.59
CA GLY A 235 3.66 3.19 0.74
C GLY A 235 4.44 2.08 1.47
N THR A 236 5.57 2.41 2.09
CA THR A 236 6.35 1.46 2.89
C THR A 236 6.47 1.91 4.34
N ARG A 237 7.67 2.09 4.85
CA ARG A 237 7.95 2.40 6.26
C ARG A 237 8.70 3.71 6.42
N ALA A 238 8.61 4.31 7.61
CA ALA A 238 9.48 5.39 8.01
C ALA A 238 10.82 4.80 8.47
N VAL A 239 11.84 4.94 7.63
CA VAL A 239 13.16 4.34 7.86
C VAL A 239 14.11 5.25 8.63
N SER A 240 13.74 6.51 8.81
CA SER A 240 14.51 7.46 9.60
C SER A 240 13.65 8.58 10.17
N PHE A 241 14.11 9.13 11.28
CA PHE A 241 13.47 10.24 11.99
C PHE A 241 14.48 11.34 12.27
N LYS A 242 14.01 12.60 12.38
CA LYS A 242 14.86 13.70 12.80
C LYS A 242 15.07 13.66 14.30
N GLY A 243 16.33 13.87 14.70
CA GLY A 243 16.71 13.94 16.11
C GLY A 243 18.07 14.58 16.28
N GLU A 244 18.46 14.79 17.52
CA GLU A 244 19.79 15.26 17.86
C GLU A 244 20.81 14.15 17.57
N ILE A 245 21.73 14.40 16.64
CA ILE A 245 22.85 13.50 16.34
C ILE A 245 23.95 13.70 17.36
N ARG A 246 24.25 14.96 17.68
CA ARG A 246 25.32 15.38 18.59
C ARG A 246 25.03 16.76 19.13
N HIS A 247 25.33 16.97 20.40
CA HIS A 247 25.44 18.30 20.99
C HIS A 247 26.86 18.85 20.78
N ASP A 248 26.98 19.99 20.12
CA ASP A 248 28.27 20.64 19.94
C ASP A 248 28.57 21.55 21.12
N ALA A 249 29.54 21.15 21.96
CA ALA A 249 29.88 21.87 23.19
C ALA A 249 30.52 23.24 22.92
N ALA A 250 31.19 23.42 21.77
CA ALA A 250 31.86 24.68 21.45
C ALA A 250 30.85 25.77 21.03
N THR A 251 29.83 25.38 20.27
CA THR A 251 28.77 26.30 19.82
C THR A 251 27.52 26.23 20.69
N GLN A 252 27.41 25.25 21.59
CA GLN A 252 26.24 24.96 22.44
C GLN A 252 24.95 24.75 21.63
N VAL A 253 25.07 24.19 20.42
CA VAL A 253 23.97 23.96 19.51
C VAL A 253 23.77 22.45 19.34
N PRO A 254 22.51 21.94 19.42
CA PRO A 254 22.21 20.57 19.01
C PRO A 254 22.30 20.45 17.49
N LEU A 255 23.11 19.50 17.00
CA LEU A 255 23.19 19.16 15.60
C LEU A 255 22.06 18.16 15.29
N LEU A 256 21.07 18.61 14.54
CA LEU A 256 19.93 17.81 14.16
C LEU A 256 20.19 17.14 12.80
N GLY A 257 19.77 15.89 12.68
CA GLY A 257 19.86 15.16 11.43
C GLY A 257 18.93 13.95 11.41
N TYR A 258 18.96 13.22 10.31
CA TYR A 258 18.21 11.99 10.18
C TYR A 258 18.95 10.83 10.86
N ARG A 259 18.24 10.10 11.71
CA ARG A 259 18.71 8.88 12.38
C ARG A 259 17.97 7.70 11.77
N PRO A 260 18.67 6.80 11.04
CA PRO A 260 18.06 5.60 10.50
C PRO A 260 17.61 4.65 11.62
N VAL A 261 16.55 3.87 11.35
CA VAL A 261 16.01 2.84 12.22
C VAL A 261 16.27 1.50 11.54
N ASP A 262 17.20 0.73 12.09
CA ASP A 262 17.81 -0.43 11.41
C ASP A 262 16.79 -1.50 10.98
N ASP A 263 15.84 -1.84 11.84
CA ASP A 263 14.79 -2.82 11.55
C ASP A 263 13.86 -2.35 10.42
N ARG A 264 13.55 -1.05 10.36
CA ARG A 264 12.72 -0.46 9.30
C ARG A 264 13.46 -0.42 7.96
N VAL A 265 14.74 -0.08 8.00
CA VAL A 265 15.64 -0.11 6.84
C VAL A 265 15.75 -1.55 6.29
N ALA A 266 15.99 -2.53 7.16
CA ALA A 266 16.08 -3.94 6.78
C ALA A 266 14.75 -4.47 6.22
N TRP A 267 13.63 -4.05 6.80
CA TRP A 267 12.30 -4.46 6.32
C TRP A 267 12.04 -3.95 4.90
N VAL A 268 12.33 -2.67 4.62
CA VAL A 268 12.17 -2.07 3.27
C VAL A 268 13.11 -2.75 2.27
N ALA A 269 14.35 -3.05 2.66
CA ALA A 269 15.29 -3.74 1.79
C ALA A 269 14.80 -5.15 1.41
N ARG A 270 14.26 -5.92 2.37
CA ARG A 270 13.67 -7.24 2.10
C ARG A 270 12.43 -7.15 1.20
N LEU A 271 11.57 -6.13 1.37
CA LEU A 271 10.43 -5.91 0.47
C LEU A 271 10.89 -5.63 -0.96
N ALA A 272 11.90 -4.77 -1.13
CA ALA A 272 12.49 -4.46 -2.44
C ALA A 272 13.09 -5.72 -3.09
N ALA A 273 13.83 -6.52 -2.32
CA ALA A 273 14.37 -7.80 -2.78
C ALA A 273 13.26 -8.80 -3.14
N GLY A 274 12.15 -8.81 -2.41
CA GLY A 274 10.96 -9.60 -2.72
C GLY A 274 10.38 -9.28 -4.10
N TRP A 275 10.20 -8.01 -4.42
CA TRP A 275 9.73 -7.56 -5.74
C TRP A 275 10.73 -7.91 -6.85
N ALA A 276 12.02 -7.69 -6.62
CA ALA A 276 13.07 -8.05 -7.58
C ALA A 276 13.11 -9.55 -7.84
N ARG A 277 13.00 -10.38 -6.78
CA ARG A 277 12.92 -11.84 -6.88
C ARG A 277 11.69 -12.29 -7.66
N LEU A 278 10.50 -11.73 -7.37
CA LEU A 278 9.28 -12.03 -8.10
C LEU A 278 9.45 -11.77 -9.60
N ALA A 279 10.03 -10.64 -9.98
CA ALA A 279 10.29 -10.30 -11.37
C ALA A 279 11.30 -11.25 -12.04
N ALA A 280 12.38 -11.61 -11.35
CA ALA A 280 13.46 -12.43 -11.88
C ALA A 280 13.13 -13.94 -11.95
N THR A 281 12.18 -14.41 -11.11
CA THR A 281 11.79 -15.83 -11.10
C THR A 281 11.04 -16.20 -12.37
N PRO A 282 11.38 -17.29 -13.08
CA PRO A 282 10.60 -17.82 -14.19
C PRO A 282 9.14 -18.04 -13.79
N ARG A 283 8.20 -17.81 -14.72
CA ARG A 283 6.76 -17.81 -14.40
C ARG A 283 6.27 -19.13 -13.85
N ASP A 284 6.72 -20.25 -14.40
CA ASP A 284 6.40 -21.62 -13.96
C ASP A 284 6.92 -21.95 -12.54
N ALA A 285 8.00 -21.28 -12.13
CA ALA A 285 8.60 -21.44 -10.80
C ALA A 285 8.11 -20.39 -9.77
N ARG A 286 7.26 -19.43 -10.16
CA ARG A 286 6.72 -18.42 -9.23
C ARG A 286 5.72 -19.05 -8.27
N ARG A 287 5.99 -18.92 -6.98
CA ARG A 287 5.07 -19.36 -5.92
C ARG A 287 4.15 -18.23 -5.52
N VAL A 288 2.85 -18.37 -5.84
CA VAL A 288 1.85 -17.36 -5.55
C VAL A 288 0.77 -17.94 -4.64
N ALA A 289 0.46 -17.23 -3.58
CA ALA A 289 -0.61 -17.60 -2.67
C ALA A 289 -1.84 -16.71 -2.89
N LEU A 290 -2.96 -17.30 -3.29
CA LEU A 290 -4.26 -16.64 -3.34
C LEU A 290 -4.97 -16.88 -2.00
N VAL A 291 -5.30 -15.82 -1.28
CA VAL A 291 -6.00 -15.89 0.01
C VAL A 291 -7.38 -15.29 -0.17
N LEU A 292 -8.40 -16.14 0.03
CA LEU A 292 -9.80 -15.76 -0.12
C LEU A 292 -10.30 -15.15 1.18
N ALA A 293 -10.98 -14.01 1.10
CA ALA A 293 -11.67 -13.42 2.23
C ALA A 293 -12.72 -14.39 2.79
N ASN A 294 -12.92 -14.39 4.09
CA ASN A 294 -13.92 -15.20 4.77
C ASN A 294 -14.56 -14.39 5.90
N TYR A 295 -15.45 -13.50 5.52
CA TYR A 295 -16.21 -12.67 6.42
C TYR A 295 -17.68 -12.61 5.98
N PRO A 296 -18.64 -12.87 6.88
CA PRO A 296 -18.51 -13.47 8.22
C PRO A 296 -17.99 -14.91 8.17
N ASN A 297 -17.28 -15.33 9.23
CA ASN A 297 -16.58 -16.61 9.33
C ASN A 297 -17.51 -17.83 9.47
N ARG A 298 -18.32 -18.13 8.46
CA ARG A 298 -19.24 -19.28 8.40
C ARG A 298 -18.95 -20.10 7.16
N ASP A 299 -19.11 -21.43 7.24
CA ASP A 299 -18.92 -22.33 6.10
C ASP A 299 -19.85 -22.00 4.93
N GLY A 300 -21.06 -21.50 5.20
CA GLY A 300 -21.99 -21.01 4.18
C GLY A 300 -21.61 -19.67 3.54
N ARG A 301 -20.55 -19.02 4.02
CA ARG A 301 -20.05 -17.72 3.55
C ARG A 301 -18.56 -17.76 3.20
N LEU A 302 -18.02 -18.96 2.89
CA LEU A 302 -16.64 -19.09 2.40
C LEU A 302 -16.45 -18.22 1.16
N ALA A 303 -15.32 -17.50 1.09
CA ALA A 303 -14.99 -16.65 -0.03
C ALA A 303 -16.04 -15.55 -0.32
N ASN A 304 -16.77 -15.08 0.69
CA ASN A 304 -17.74 -14.01 0.52
C ASN A 304 -17.02 -12.67 0.25
N GLY A 305 -17.44 -11.98 -0.78
CA GLY A 305 -16.95 -10.65 -1.13
C GLY A 305 -18.12 -9.76 -1.56
N VAL A 306 -18.27 -8.58 -0.96
CA VAL A 306 -19.41 -7.70 -1.28
C VAL A 306 -19.37 -7.27 -2.74
N GLY A 307 -20.36 -7.69 -3.52
CA GLY A 307 -20.48 -7.39 -4.95
C GLY A 307 -19.56 -8.22 -5.87
N LEU A 308 -18.60 -8.99 -5.32
CA LEU A 308 -17.68 -9.82 -6.10
C LEU A 308 -18.06 -11.30 -6.00
N ASP A 309 -18.20 -11.98 -7.13
CA ASP A 309 -18.16 -13.44 -7.18
C ASP A 309 -16.70 -13.89 -6.97
N THR A 310 -16.29 -13.99 -5.72
CA THR A 310 -14.91 -14.32 -5.37
C THR A 310 -14.50 -15.73 -5.84
N PRO A 311 -15.35 -16.78 -5.74
CA PRO A 311 -15.01 -18.09 -6.29
C PRO A 311 -14.79 -18.07 -7.80
N ALA A 312 -15.73 -17.51 -8.58
CA ALA A 312 -15.58 -17.40 -10.03
C ALA A 312 -14.38 -16.52 -10.41
N SER A 313 -14.18 -15.42 -9.69
CA SER A 313 -13.01 -14.55 -9.87
C SER A 313 -11.70 -15.28 -9.60
N THR A 314 -11.67 -16.17 -8.60
CA THR A 314 -10.48 -16.96 -8.27
C THR A 314 -10.16 -17.94 -9.40
N VAL A 315 -11.16 -18.63 -9.94
CA VAL A 315 -10.98 -19.52 -11.08
C VAL A 315 -10.47 -18.74 -12.30
N ALA A 316 -11.09 -17.60 -12.62
CA ALA A 316 -10.64 -16.74 -13.72
C ALA A 316 -9.17 -16.27 -13.55
N VAL A 317 -8.74 -15.94 -12.33
CA VAL A 317 -7.35 -15.59 -12.04
C VAL A 317 -6.42 -16.80 -12.20
N LEU A 318 -6.82 -18.00 -11.75
CA LEU A 318 -6.03 -19.22 -11.94
C LEU A 318 -5.86 -19.55 -13.42
N GLU A 319 -6.93 -19.44 -14.22
CA GLU A 319 -6.89 -19.63 -15.68
C GLU A 319 -5.97 -18.61 -16.36
N ALA A 320 -6.09 -17.33 -15.98
CA ALA A 320 -5.24 -16.27 -16.52
C ALA A 320 -3.75 -16.50 -16.17
N LEU A 321 -3.45 -16.95 -14.96
CA LEU A 321 -2.09 -17.29 -14.54
C LEU A 321 -1.55 -18.50 -15.31
N ALA A 322 -2.37 -19.56 -15.50
CA ALA A 322 -2.01 -20.72 -16.30
C ALA A 322 -1.72 -20.32 -17.76
N ALA A 323 -2.60 -19.52 -18.37
CA ALA A 323 -2.42 -19.00 -19.73
C ALA A 323 -1.16 -18.12 -19.86
N ALA A 324 -0.77 -17.43 -18.78
CA ALA A 324 0.47 -16.66 -18.71
C ALA A 324 1.72 -17.53 -18.47
N GLY A 325 1.59 -18.85 -18.31
CA GLY A 325 2.69 -19.80 -18.12
C GLY A 325 3.15 -19.98 -16.67
N TYR A 326 2.29 -19.67 -15.69
CA TYR A 326 2.54 -20.06 -14.30
C TYR A 326 2.28 -21.56 -14.10
N GLY A 327 2.96 -22.17 -13.14
CA GLY A 327 2.84 -23.60 -12.83
C GLY A 327 1.55 -23.91 -12.06
N VAL A 328 0.40 -23.79 -12.72
CA VAL A 328 -0.92 -24.14 -12.17
C VAL A 328 -1.23 -25.60 -12.47
N GLU A 329 -1.46 -26.40 -11.43
CA GLU A 329 -1.78 -27.81 -11.54
C GLU A 329 -3.04 -28.12 -10.71
N ASP A 330 -3.86 -29.04 -11.18
CA ASP A 330 -5.05 -29.51 -10.46
C ASP A 330 -5.98 -28.36 -10.02
N ALA A 331 -6.11 -27.32 -10.85
CA ALA A 331 -7.05 -26.23 -10.62
C ALA A 331 -8.49 -26.71 -10.85
N PRO A 332 -9.47 -26.22 -10.05
CA PRO A 332 -10.89 -26.50 -10.30
C PRO A 332 -11.35 -25.88 -11.62
N ASP A 333 -12.22 -26.59 -12.35
CA ASP A 333 -12.75 -26.15 -13.64
C ASP A 333 -13.76 -25.00 -13.52
N ASP A 334 -14.40 -24.84 -12.36
CA ASP A 334 -15.41 -23.81 -12.11
C ASP A 334 -15.51 -23.42 -10.62
N ALA A 335 -16.29 -22.40 -10.36
CA ALA A 335 -16.55 -21.88 -9.01
C ALA A 335 -17.15 -22.94 -8.07
N ALA A 336 -18.04 -23.81 -8.58
CA ALA A 336 -18.69 -24.84 -7.77
C ALA A 336 -17.69 -25.93 -7.35
N ALA A 337 -16.82 -26.36 -8.26
CA ALA A 337 -15.74 -27.30 -7.98
C ALA A 337 -14.72 -26.71 -6.97
N LEU A 338 -14.38 -25.44 -7.10
CA LEU A 338 -13.54 -24.74 -6.13
C LEU A 338 -14.20 -24.75 -4.75
N MET A 339 -15.46 -24.35 -4.64
CA MET A 339 -16.18 -24.29 -3.36
C MET A 339 -16.35 -25.68 -2.74
N HIS A 340 -16.61 -26.69 -3.55
CA HIS A 340 -16.66 -28.06 -3.06
C HIS A 340 -15.31 -28.52 -2.47
N ARG A 341 -14.20 -28.21 -3.14
CA ARG A 341 -12.83 -28.54 -2.67
C ARG A 341 -12.49 -27.81 -1.36
N LEU A 342 -12.78 -26.51 -1.27
CA LEU A 342 -12.54 -25.72 -0.06
C LEU A 342 -13.41 -26.19 1.12
N GLY A 343 -14.70 -26.45 0.89
CA GLY A 343 -15.65 -26.89 1.90
C GLY A 343 -15.41 -28.31 2.41
N ALA A 344 -14.85 -29.19 1.57
CA ALA A 344 -14.47 -30.53 1.98
C ALA A 344 -13.23 -30.55 2.92
N GLY A 345 -12.38 -29.52 2.82
CA GLY A 345 -11.16 -29.40 3.61
C GLY A 345 -11.35 -28.70 4.98
N PRO A 346 -10.27 -28.43 5.69
CA PRO A 346 -10.28 -27.58 6.89
C PRO A 346 -10.83 -26.20 6.52
N THR A 347 -11.72 -25.66 7.36
CA THR A 347 -12.28 -24.30 7.25
C THR A 347 -12.11 -23.57 8.58
N ASN A 348 -12.75 -22.43 8.76
CA ASN A 348 -12.81 -21.74 10.04
C ASN A 348 -13.82 -22.37 11.04
N ALA A 349 -14.62 -23.34 10.61
CA ALA A 349 -15.47 -24.11 11.51
C ALA A 349 -14.60 -24.98 12.42
N LEU A 350 -14.89 -24.94 13.72
CA LEU A 350 -14.15 -25.73 14.72
C LEU A 350 -14.62 -27.18 14.73
N ASP A 351 -15.90 -27.41 14.49
CA ASP A 351 -16.52 -28.73 14.49
C ASP A 351 -16.00 -29.60 13.35
N GLY A 352 -15.53 -30.80 13.70
CA GLY A 352 -15.03 -31.77 12.74
C GLY A 352 -13.72 -31.39 12.01
N ARG A 353 -13.12 -30.24 12.32
CA ARG A 353 -11.94 -29.71 11.62
C ARG A 353 -10.78 -30.72 11.59
N ALA A 354 -10.52 -31.40 12.71
CA ALA A 354 -9.44 -32.35 12.82
C ALA A 354 -9.58 -33.58 11.89
N THR A 355 -10.80 -33.89 11.46
CA THR A 355 -11.11 -35.07 10.64
C THR A 355 -11.35 -34.75 9.16
N ARG A 356 -11.52 -33.46 8.79
CA ARG A 356 -11.73 -33.07 7.39
C ARG A 356 -10.48 -33.38 6.56
N PRO A 357 -10.63 -33.99 5.37
CA PRO A 357 -9.51 -34.32 4.50
C PRO A 357 -8.91 -33.07 3.82
N GLY A 358 -7.70 -33.19 3.28
CA GLY A 358 -7.07 -32.10 2.53
C GLY A 358 -6.51 -30.98 3.42
N GLY A 359 -6.25 -29.83 2.81
CA GLY A 359 -5.49 -28.76 3.42
C GLY A 359 -4.01 -29.12 3.58
N VAL A 360 -3.27 -28.22 4.21
CA VAL A 360 -1.84 -28.46 4.56
C VAL A 360 -1.66 -28.49 6.07
N THR A 361 -0.51 -28.99 6.50
CA THR A 361 -0.15 -29.04 7.92
C THR A 361 1.12 -28.24 8.18
N LEU A 362 1.19 -27.61 9.36
CA LEU A 362 2.40 -27.00 9.88
C LEU A 362 2.75 -27.67 11.23
N PRO A 363 3.88 -28.34 11.36
CA PRO A 363 4.30 -28.89 12.65
C PRO A 363 4.39 -27.81 13.72
N LEU A 364 3.90 -28.12 14.93
CA LEU A 364 3.93 -27.19 16.06
C LEU A 364 5.34 -26.69 16.39
N ALA A 365 6.35 -27.56 16.24
CA ALA A 365 7.73 -27.17 16.43
C ALA A 365 8.21 -26.12 15.40
N ALA A 366 7.79 -26.25 14.13
CA ALA A 366 8.11 -25.27 13.10
C ALA A 366 7.40 -23.93 13.34
N TYR A 367 6.14 -23.99 13.75
CA TYR A 367 5.41 -22.79 14.16
C TYR A 367 6.08 -22.09 15.35
N ARG A 368 6.48 -22.82 16.38
CA ARG A 368 7.19 -22.24 17.53
C ARG A 368 8.49 -21.55 17.11
N ALA A 369 9.28 -22.18 16.23
CA ALA A 369 10.48 -21.56 15.70
C ALA A 369 10.19 -20.23 14.99
N PHE A 370 9.12 -20.16 14.19
CA PHE A 370 8.64 -18.89 13.59
C PHE A 370 8.18 -17.90 14.67
N PHE A 371 7.34 -18.32 15.62
CA PHE A 371 6.79 -17.47 16.66
C PHE A 371 7.87 -16.80 17.51
N GLU A 372 8.96 -17.54 17.81
CA GLU A 372 10.13 -17.01 18.53
C GLU A 372 10.87 -15.90 17.75
N THR A 373 10.72 -15.80 16.43
CA THR A 373 11.32 -14.71 15.64
C THR A 373 10.53 -13.41 15.74
N LEU A 374 9.29 -13.45 16.21
CA LEU A 374 8.44 -12.26 16.34
C LEU A 374 8.88 -11.42 17.54
N PRO A 375 8.63 -10.08 17.51
CA PRO A 375 8.91 -9.19 18.63
C PRO A 375 8.26 -9.67 19.94
N GLN A 376 8.91 -9.37 21.05
CA GLN A 376 8.43 -9.78 22.37
C GLN A 376 7.01 -9.23 22.66
N ALA A 377 6.73 -7.99 22.26
CA ALA A 377 5.42 -7.37 22.46
C ALA A 377 4.30 -8.16 21.75
N VAL A 378 4.55 -8.56 20.49
CA VAL A 378 3.63 -9.38 19.70
C VAL A 378 3.42 -10.75 20.35
N ARG A 379 4.50 -11.43 20.74
CA ARG A 379 4.45 -12.74 21.39
C ARG A 379 3.66 -12.71 22.70
N SER A 380 3.94 -11.70 23.53
CA SER A 380 3.22 -11.52 24.81
C SER A 380 1.74 -11.26 24.60
N ALA A 381 1.36 -10.36 23.69
CA ALA A 381 -0.04 -10.05 23.43
C ALA A 381 -0.83 -11.27 22.93
N VAL A 382 -0.22 -12.10 22.08
CA VAL A 382 -0.83 -13.36 21.61
C VAL A 382 -0.98 -14.37 22.76
N ALA A 383 0.10 -14.60 23.53
CA ALA A 383 0.10 -15.55 24.64
C ALA A 383 -0.86 -15.14 25.77
N ASP A 384 -0.91 -13.86 26.12
CA ASP A 384 -1.80 -13.34 27.16
C ASP A 384 -3.29 -13.50 26.77
N ARG A 385 -3.61 -13.39 25.48
CA ARG A 385 -4.99 -13.48 24.99
C ARG A 385 -5.42 -14.91 24.69
N TRP A 386 -4.55 -15.73 24.12
CA TRP A 386 -4.90 -17.04 23.56
C TRP A 386 -4.23 -18.23 24.24
N GLY A 387 -3.33 -17.98 25.18
CA GLY A 387 -2.55 -19.06 25.84
C GLY A 387 -1.40 -19.59 24.96
N PRO A 388 -0.90 -20.78 25.26
CA PRO A 388 0.16 -21.40 24.49
C PRO A 388 -0.37 -21.98 23.17
N PRO A 389 0.48 -22.10 22.13
CA PRO A 389 0.06 -22.55 20.80
C PRO A 389 -0.51 -23.98 20.76
N GLU A 390 -0.22 -24.81 21.77
CA GLU A 390 -0.77 -26.17 21.90
C GLU A 390 -2.27 -26.19 22.13
N ASP A 391 -2.80 -25.13 22.75
CA ASP A 391 -4.21 -25.01 23.11
C ASP A 391 -5.05 -24.42 21.96
N ASP A 392 -4.38 -24.06 20.83
CA ASP A 392 -5.06 -23.51 19.65
C ASP A 392 -6.00 -24.58 19.04
N PRO A 393 -7.29 -24.24 18.78
CA PRO A 393 -8.25 -25.19 18.21
C PRO A 393 -7.86 -25.75 16.83
N PHE A 394 -6.91 -25.12 16.14
CA PHE A 394 -6.40 -25.59 14.84
C PHE A 394 -5.30 -26.62 14.98
N VAL A 395 -4.84 -26.92 16.19
CA VAL A 395 -3.85 -27.94 16.49
C VAL A 395 -4.53 -29.28 16.73
N ALA A 396 -4.09 -30.29 16.00
CA ALA A 396 -4.45 -31.68 16.23
C ALA A 396 -3.20 -32.54 15.98
N ASP A 397 -2.93 -33.53 16.85
CA ASP A 397 -1.80 -34.44 16.72
C ASP A 397 -0.43 -33.74 16.57
N GLY A 398 -0.26 -32.59 17.23
CA GLY A 398 1.00 -31.82 17.21
C GLY A 398 1.25 -31.01 15.92
N VAL A 399 0.24 -30.82 15.08
CA VAL A 399 0.32 -30.00 13.87
C VAL A 399 -0.86 -29.05 13.76
N PHE A 400 -0.65 -27.84 13.21
CA PHE A 400 -1.73 -26.99 12.75
C PHE A 400 -2.30 -27.55 11.45
N ARG A 401 -3.62 -27.67 11.36
CA ARG A 401 -4.34 -28.01 10.12
C ARG A 401 -4.86 -26.74 9.48
N LEU A 402 -4.32 -26.39 8.31
CA LEU A 402 -4.54 -25.10 7.66
C LEU A 402 -5.41 -25.25 6.41
N ALA A 403 -6.32 -24.28 6.23
CA ALA A 403 -7.21 -24.19 5.07
C ALA A 403 -6.46 -23.66 3.85
N ILE A 404 -5.46 -24.40 3.37
CA ILE A 404 -4.63 -24.07 2.21
C ILE A 404 -4.60 -25.28 1.28
N HIS A 405 -4.89 -25.05 0.01
CA HIS A 405 -4.99 -26.10 -1.02
C HIS A 405 -3.93 -25.86 -2.10
N PRO A 406 -2.93 -26.75 -2.22
CA PRO A 406 -1.92 -26.65 -3.26
C PRO A 406 -2.51 -26.88 -4.67
N MET A 407 -1.98 -26.11 -5.64
CA MET A 407 -2.32 -26.16 -7.07
C MET A 407 -1.05 -25.97 -7.92
N GLY A 408 -0.09 -26.89 -7.79
CA GLY A 408 1.24 -26.78 -8.41
C GLY A 408 2.13 -25.74 -7.70
N SER A 409 2.61 -24.75 -8.42
CA SER A 409 3.37 -23.62 -7.88
C SER A 409 2.48 -22.57 -7.22
N LEU A 410 1.17 -22.75 -7.21
CA LEU A 410 0.19 -21.89 -6.57
C LEU A 410 -0.48 -22.57 -5.39
N VAL A 411 -1.04 -21.77 -4.50
CA VAL A 411 -1.93 -22.25 -3.44
C VAL A 411 -3.15 -21.34 -3.33
N VAL A 412 -4.30 -21.95 -3.00
CA VAL A 412 -5.51 -21.20 -2.63
C VAL A 412 -5.81 -21.48 -1.17
N GLY A 413 -5.95 -20.44 -0.36
CA GLY A 413 -6.22 -20.53 1.06
C GLY A 413 -7.45 -19.73 1.47
N VAL A 414 -8.16 -20.21 2.50
CA VAL A 414 -9.26 -19.48 3.14
C VAL A 414 -8.69 -18.73 4.33
N GLN A 415 -8.83 -17.40 4.35
CA GLN A 415 -8.29 -16.58 5.42
C GLN A 415 -8.82 -17.02 6.79
N PRO A 416 -7.94 -17.25 7.79
CA PRO A 416 -8.36 -17.64 9.13
C PRO A 416 -9.19 -16.55 9.83
N ALA A 417 -10.08 -16.97 10.71
CA ALA A 417 -10.83 -16.09 11.59
C ALA A 417 -9.92 -15.40 12.62
N ARG A 418 -10.20 -14.12 12.90
CA ARG A 418 -9.45 -13.34 13.92
C ARG A 418 -9.68 -13.78 15.38
N GLY A 419 -10.69 -14.60 15.65
CA GLY A 419 -11.05 -14.93 17.05
C GLY A 419 -11.88 -16.20 17.18
N TYR A 420 -11.68 -17.21 16.35
CA TYR A 420 -12.33 -18.54 16.40
C TYR A 420 -13.88 -18.52 16.38
N ASN A 421 -14.49 -17.46 15.89
CA ASN A 421 -15.96 -17.25 15.92
C ASN A 421 -16.56 -17.25 17.35
N ILE A 422 -15.77 -16.98 18.38
CA ILE A 422 -16.27 -16.88 19.76
C ILE A 422 -17.25 -15.71 19.89
N ASP A 423 -16.94 -14.60 19.23
CA ASP A 423 -17.83 -13.49 18.96
C ASP A 423 -17.44 -12.85 17.62
N PRO A 424 -18.08 -13.26 16.51
CA PRO A 424 -17.69 -12.77 15.18
C PRO A 424 -17.83 -11.26 15.05
N LYS A 425 -18.75 -10.63 15.77
CA LYS A 425 -19.07 -9.20 15.66
C LYS A 425 -18.03 -8.31 16.31
N THR A 426 -17.61 -8.62 17.52
CA THR A 426 -16.54 -7.90 18.21
C THR A 426 -15.15 -8.26 17.71
N ALA A 427 -14.93 -9.49 17.27
CA ALA A 427 -13.61 -9.95 16.86
C ALA A 427 -13.11 -9.34 15.55
N CYS A 428 -13.99 -9.08 14.57
CA CYS A 428 -13.58 -8.62 13.24
C CYS A 428 -13.14 -7.15 13.21
N HIS A 429 -13.79 -6.31 14.02
CA HIS A 429 -13.56 -4.86 14.04
C HIS A 429 -12.78 -4.36 15.27
N SER A 430 -12.46 -5.25 16.23
CA SER A 430 -11.70 -4.84 17.40
C SER A 430 -10.31 -4.33 17.02
N PRO A 431 -9.94 -3.07 17.32
CA PRO A 431 -8.63 -2.53 17.02
C PRO A 431 -7.52 -3.13 17.88
N ASP A 432 -7.87 -3.78 19.00
CA ASP A 432 -6.92 -4.23 20.03
C ASP A 432 -6.81 -5.76 20.13
N LEU A 433 -7.65 -6.52 19.38
CA LEU A 433 -7.63 -7.97 19.44
C LEU A 433 -6.46 -8.56 18.65
N PRO A 434 -5.44 -9.18 19.32
CA PRO A 434 -4.37 -9.87 18.61
C PRO A 434 -4.93 -11.10 17.87
N PRO A 435 -4.39 -11.45 16.69
CA PRO A 435 -4.78 -12.67 16.00
C PRO A 435 -4.36 -13.91 16.78
N PRO A 436 -5.13 -15.03 16.70
CA PRO A 436 -4.77 -16.28 17.36
C PRO A 436 -3.59 -16.99 16.68
N HIS A 437 -3.05 -18.03 17.34
CA HIS A 437 -1.94 -18.81 16.81
C HIS A 437 -2.25 -19.44 15.46
N GLY A 438 -3.47 -19.95 15.24
CA GLY A 438 -3.90 -20.50 13.97
C GLY A 438 -3.86 -19.50 12.82
N TYR A 439 -4.15 -18.21 13.11
CA TYR A 439 -4.01 -17.12 12.14
C TYR A 439 -2.55 -16.88 11.76
N LEU A 440 -1.68 -16.78 12.76
CA LEU A 440 -0.24 -16.62 12.56
C LEU A 440 0.35 -17.82 11.84
N ALA A 441 -0.06 -19.05 12.18
CA ALA A 441 0.42 -20.30 11.58
C ALA A 441 0.10 -20.38 10.08
N PHE A 442 -1.06 -19.87 9.65
CA PHE A 442 -1.45 -19.80 8.25
C PHE A 442 -0.45 -18.98 7.43
N TYR A 443 -0.15 -17.77 7.87
CA TYR A 443 0.79 -16.89 7.18
C TYR A 443 2.25 -17.33 7.35
N ALA A 444 2.60 -17.92 8.50
CA ALA A 444 3.91 -18.55 8.68
C ALA A 444 4.15 -19.68 7.67
N TRP A 445 3.14 -20.52 7.41
CA TRP A 445 3.25 -21.57 6.41
C TRP A 445 3.44 -20.98 4.99
N LEU A 446 2.68 -19.95 4.62
CA LEU A 446 2.82 -19.30 3.32
C LEU A 446 4.21 -18.70 3.13
N ARG A 447 4.75 -18.06 4.16
CA ARG A 447 6.05 -17.38 4.10
C ARG A 447 7.24 -18.34 4.17
N GLU A 448 7.24 -19.20 5.17
CA GLU A 448 8.43 -19.99 5.54
C GLU A 448 8.42 -21.39 4.93
N THR A 449 7.25 -22.04 4.83
CA THR A 449 7.14 -23.41 4.32
C THR A 449 6.91 -23.43 2.81
N PHE A 450 5.89 -22.74 2.33
CA PHE A 450 5.62 -22.60 0.90
C PHE A 450 6.64 -21.67 0.24
N GLY A 451 7.12 -20.66 0.96
CA GLY A 451 8.07 -19.65 0.48
C GLY A 451 7.46 -18.81 -0.63
N ALA A 452 6.29 -18.25 -0.41
CA ALA A 452 5.56 -17.41 -1.36
C ALA A 452 6.44 -16.28 -1.90
N HIS A 453 6.39 -16.04 -3.20
CA HIS A 453 6.99 -14.87 -3.84
C HIS A 453 6.04 -13.68 -3.88
N ALA A 454 4.73 -13.96 -3.86
CA ALA A 454 3.67 -12.94 -3.79
C ALA A 454 2.44 -13.50 -3.08
N LEU A 455 1.71 -12.60 -2.44
CA LEU A 455 0.40 -12.84 -1.86
C LEU A 455 -0.65 -12.08 -2.69
N VAL A 456 -1.71 -12.75 -3.10
CA VAL A 456 -2.88 -12.17 -3.76
C VAL A 456 -4.08 -12.33 -2.82
N HIS A 457 -4.61 -11.22 -2.33
CA HIS A 457 -5.79 -11.25 -1.47
C HIS A 457 -7.04 -11.06 -2.31
N MET A 458 -7.87 -12.11 -2.41
CA MET A 458 -9.09 -12.11 -3.21
C MET A 458 -10.31 -11.83 -2.33
N GLY A 459 -11.09 -10.84 -2.70
CA GLY A 459 -12.33 -10.50 -2.03
C GLY A 459 -12.31 -9.14 -1.36
N LYS A 460 -13.46 -8.69 -0.90
CA LYS A 460 -13.66 -7.45 -0.16
C LYS A 460 -14.14 -7.80 1.23
N HIS A 461 -13.46 -7.38 2.22
CA HIS A 461 -12.02 -7.15 2.36
C HIS A 461 -11.40 -8.27 3.19
N GLY A 462 -10.04 -8.29 3.29
CA GLY A 462 -9.37 -9.15 4.24
C GLY A 462 -9.39 -8.60 5.66
N THR A 463 -8.80 -9.35 6.58
CA THR A 463 -8.69 -8.95 7.99
C THR A 463 -7.27 -8.60 8.41
N ALA A 464 -6.25 -8.90 7.59
CA ALA A 464 -4.85 -8.67 7.92
C ALA A 464 -4.51 -7.18 8.08
N GLU A 465 -5.03 -6.33 7.22
CA GLU A 465 -4.87 -4.88 7.26
C GLU A 465 -5.59 -4.20 8.44
N TRP A 466 -6.53 -4.92 9.08
CA TRP A 466 -7.30 -4.43 10.22
C TRP A 466 -6.77 -4.92 11.58
N LEU A 467 -5.70 -5.70 11.59
CA LEU A 467 -5.07 -6.19 12.82
C LEU A 467 -4.49 -5.03 13.65
N PRO A 468 -4.30 -5.19 14.97
CA PRO A 468 -3.77 -4.15 15.85
C PRO A 468 -2.42 -3.58 15.36
N GLY A 469 -2.23 -2.28 15.52
CA GLY A 469 -1.01 -1.58 15.14
C GLY A 469 -1.27 -0.16 14.65
N LYS A 470 -0.21 0.52 14.25
CA LYS A 470 -0.25 1.92 13.79
C LYS A 470 -1.06 2.08 12.51
N ALA A 471 -1.66 3.26 12.33
CA ALA A 471 -2.44 3.59 11.13
C ALA A 471 -1.58 3.66 9.86
N VAL A 472 -0.33 4.12 9.98
CA VAL A 472 0.63 4.24 8.87
C VAL A 472 2.06 4.12 9.40
N ALA A 473 3.02 3.81 8.54
CA ALA A 473 4.43 3.64 8.90
C ALA A 473 4.63 2.70 10.09
N LEU A 474 4.16 1.47 9.92
CA LEU A 474 4.11 0.43 10.94
C LEU A 474 5.50 0.17 11.56
N SER A 475 5.49 -0.22 12.84
CA SER A 475 6.64 -0.79 13.54
C SER A 475 6.61 -2.31 13.48
N GLU A 476 7.69 -2.95 13.91
CA GLU A 476 7.76 -4.42 14.01
C GLU A 476 6.73 -5.01 14.98
N ASP A 477 6.25 -4.22 15.95
CA ASP A 477 5.22 -4.62 16.90
C ASP A 477 3.79 -4.59 16.32
N CYS A 478 3.62 -4.12 15.09
CA CYS A 478 2.30 -4.08 14.45
C CYS A 478 1.94 -5.44 13.84
N PHE A 479 0.77 -5.96 14.16
CA PHE A 479 0.33 -7.28 13.72
C PHE A 479 0.22 -7.45 12.20
N PRO A 480 -0.21 -6.44 11.39
CA PRO A 480 -0.17 -6.59 9.94
C PRO A 480 1.23 -6.93 9.42
N GLU A 481 2.28 -6.36 10.02
CA GLU A 481 3.66 -6.64 9.67
C GLU A 481 4.11 -8.04 10.12
N ALA A 482 3.80 -8.41 11.37
CA ALA A 482 4.11 -9.73 11.90
C ALA A 482 3.50 -10.87 11.08
N VAL A 483 2.27 -10.65 10.57
CA VAL A 483 1.51 -11.60 9.75
C VAL A 483 2.04 -11.64 8.32
N LEU A 484 1.96 -10.53 7.59
CA LEU A 484 2.25 -10.48 6.16
C LEU A 484 3.75 -10.52 5.84
N GLY A 485 4.58 -9.92 6.70
CA GLY A 485 6.00 -9.75 6.42
C GLY A 485 6.27 -8.86 5.20
N PRO A 486 7.52 -8.82 4.70
CA PRO A 486 7.92 -8.02 3.55
C PRO A 486 7.67 -8.76 2.23
N LEU A 487 6.45 -9.25 2.01
CA LEU A 487 6.04 -9.90 0.76
C LEU A 487 5.40 -8.91 -0.21
N PRO A 488 5.65 -9.04 -1.52
CA PRO A 488 4.80 -8.45 -2.56
C PRO A 488 3.35 -8.84 -2.34
N HIS A 489 2.48 -7.84 -2.17
CA HIS A 489 1.07 -8.04 -1.87
C HIS A 489 0.21 -7.38 -2.94
N LEU A 490 -0.61 -8.16 -3.63
CA LEU A 490 -1.55 -7.72 -4.65
C LEU A 490 -2.97 -7.92 -4.12
N TYR A 491 -3.81 -6.92 -4.36
CA TYR A 491 -5.16 -6.92 -3.83
C TYR A 491 -6.15 -6.55 -4.94
N PRO A 492 -6.72 -7.55 -5.64
CA PRO A 492 -7.89 -7.33 -6.48
C PRO A 492 -9.03 -6.79 -5.62
N PHE A 493 -9.36 -5.51 -5.80
CA PHE A 493 -10.23 -4.77 -4.91
C PHE A 493 -11.36 -4.09 -5.67
N ILE A 494 -12.54 -4.05 -5.08
CA ILE A 494 -13.70 -3.38 -5.65
C ILE A 494 -13.60 -1.88 -5.41
N VAL A 495 -13.67 -1.08 -6.47
CA VAL A 495 -13.53 0.39 -6.45
C VAL A 495 -14.60 1.10 -5.63
N ASN A 496 -15.71 0.46 -5.33
CA ASN A 496 -16.85 1.06 -4.64
C ASN A 496 -16.61 1.38 -3.16
N ASP A 497 -15.44 0.98 -2.61
CA ASP A 497 -15.07 1.27 -1.22
C ASP A 497 -13.60 1.69 -1.08
N PRO A 498 -13.26 2.93 -1.48
CA PRO A 498 -11.88 3.40 -1.47
C PRO A 498 -11.29 3.55 -0.05
N GLY A 499 -12.13 3.65 0.98
CA GLY A 499 -11.69 3.72 2.37
C GLY A 499 -10.96 2.46 2.82
N GLU A 500 -11.50 1.30 2.50
CA GLU A 500 -10.91 0.00 2.80
C GLU A 500 -9.63 -0.25 1.98
N GLY A 501 -9.63 0.14 0.69
CA GLY A 501 -8.43 0.10 -0.15
C GLY A 501 -7.29 0.93 0.44
N THR A 502 -7.60 2.03 1.12
CA THR A 502 -6.61 2.85 1.81
C THR A 502 -5.93 2.08 2.95
N GLN A 503 -6.67 1.31 3.73
CA GLN A 503 -6.10 0.46 4.79
C GLN A 503 -5.16 -0.61 4.20
N ALA A 504 -5.60 -1.30 3.16
CA ALA A 504 -4.77 -2.29 2.47
C ALA A 504 -3.47 -1.67 1.92
N LYS A 505 -3.53 -0.49 1.29
CA LYS A 505 -2.35 0.23 0.78
C LYS A 505 -1.39 0.65 1.89
N ARG A 506 -1.88 1.27 2.96
CA ARG A 506 -1.03 1.91 3.98
C ARG A 506 -0.52 0.95 5.04
N ARG A 507 -1.30 -0.08 5.37
CA ARG A 507 -0.96 -1.03 6.43
C ARG A 507 -0.40 -2.35 5.91
N ALA A 508 -0.84 -2.80 4.73
CA ALA A 508 -0.43 -4.05 4.12
C ALA A 508 0.43 -3.88 2.84
N GLN A 509 0.83 -2.66 2.46
CA GLN A 509 1.59 -2.31 1.25
C GLN A 509 0.99 -2.90 -0.02
N ALA A 510 -0.33 -3.07 -0.05
CA ALA A 510 -1.01 -3.72 -1.14
C ALA A 510 -1.00 -2.87 -2.42
N VAL A 511 -0.74 -3.54 -3.54
CA VAL A 511 -1.03 -3.01 -4.87
C VAL A 511 -2.49 -3.29 -5.17
N ILE A 512 -3.29 -2.25 -5.24
CA ILE A 512 -4.70 -2.40 -5.62
C ILE A 512 -4.77 -2.63 -7.13
N VAL A 513 -5.45 -3.70 -7.52
CA VAL A 513 -5.70 -4.03 -8.93
C VAL A 513 -7.20 -3.95 -9.16
N ASP A 514 -7.60 -3.01 -9.97
CA ASP A 514 -9.00 -2.76 -10.28
C ASP A 514 -9.44 -3.39 -11.62
N HIS A 515 -10.74 -3.44 -11.83
CA HIS A 515 -11.36 -3.85 -13.09
C HIS A 515 -12.67 -3.09 -13.30
N LEU A 516 -13.25 -3.20 -14.50
CA LEU A 516 -14.54 -2.59 -14.80
C LEU A 516 -15.65 -3.29 -14.02
N THR A 517 -16.24 -2.58 -13.06
CA THR A 517 -17.39 -3.07 -12.30
C THR A 517 -18.67 -2.48 -12.87
N PRO A 518 -19.79 -3.25 -12.92
CA PRO A 518 -21.08 -2.66 -13.21
C PRO A 518 -21.45 -1.63 -12.15
N PRO A 519 -22.21 -0.58 -12.50
CA PRO A 519 -22.70 0.34 -11.49
C PRO A 519 -23.63 -0.42 -10.55
N LEU A 520 -23.20 -0.51 -9.30
CA LEU A 520 -24.05 -1.05 -8.25
C LEU A 520 -25.16 -0.04 -7.99
N THR A 521 -26.41 -0.45 -8.04
CA THR A 521 -27.52 0.36 -7.58
C THR A 521 -27.33 0.55 -6.08
N ARG A 522 -27.24 1.81 -5.63
CA ARG A 522 -27.26 2.11 -4.20
C ARG A 522 -28.50 1.45 -3.61
N ALA A 523 -28.32 0.59 -2.64
CA ALA A 523 -29.36 0.23 -1.72
C ALA A 523 -29.62 1.48 -0.87
N GLU A 524 -30.50 2.34 -1.33
CA GLU A 524 -30.91 3.49 -0.54
C GLU A 524 -31.88 3.00 0.54
N THR A 525 -31.56 3.34 1.77
CA THR A 525 -32.48 3.18 2.87
C THR A 525 -33.53 4.30 2.80
N TYR A 526 -34.78 3.98 3.08
CA TYR A 526 -35.89 4.91 3.04
C TYR A 526 -36.55 5.06 4.40
N GLY A 527 -37.11 6.24 4.66
CA GLY A 527 -37.85 6.51 5.89
C GLY A 527 -37.00 6.35 7.16
N PRO A 528 -37.49 5.66 8.19
CA PRO A 528 -36.78 5.51 9.46
C PRO A 528 -35.39 4.85 9.36
N LEU A 529 -35.18 3.99 8.35
CA LEU A 529 -33.87 3.37 8.08
C LEU A 529 -32.84 4.38 7.61
N ALA A 530 -33.20 5.33 6.76
CA ALA A 530 -32.30 6.39 6.29
C ALA A 530 -31.93 7.37 7.44
N GLU A 531 -32.88 7.68 8.30
CA GLU A 531 -32.64 8.50 9.49
C GLU A 531 -31.72 7.77 10.48
N LEU A 532 -31.93 6.46 10.65
CA LEU A 532 -31.12 5.61 11.51
C LEU A 532 -29.68 5.49 11.02
N GLU A 533 -29.50 5.30 9.73
CA GLU A 533 -28.19 5.26 9.07
C GLU A 533 -27.43 6.56 9.30
N ALA A 534 -28.07 7.71 9.06
CA ALA A 534 -27.45 9.02 9.29
C ALA A 534 -27.01 9.23 10.75
N LEU A 535 -27.80 8.75 11.72
CA LEU A 535 -27.46 8.84 13.13
C LEU A 535 -26.31 7.91 13.50
N VAL A 536 -26.22 6.71 12.91
CA VAL A 536 -25.13 5.75 13.13
C VAL A 536 -23.84 6.29 12.53
N ASP A 537 -23.87 6.82 11.31
CA ASP A 537 -22.70 7.47 10.68
C ASP A 537 -22.20 8.64 11.54
N GLU A 538 -23.11 9.50 12.02
CA GLU A 538 -22.76 10.61 12.90
C GLU A 538 -22.17 10.15 14.24
N TYR A 539 -22.65 9.04 14.78
CA TYR A 539 -22.11 8.44 16.00
C TYR A 539 -20.65 8.02 15.81
N PHE A 540 -20.32 7.34 14.72
CA PHE A 540 -18.96 6.94 14.44
C PHE A 540 -18.04 8.11 14.11
N GLU A 541 -18.52 9.14 13.41
CA GLU A 541 -17.76 10.39 13.21
C GLU A 541 -17.48 11.12 14.54
N ALA A 542 -18.44 11.12 15.45
CA ALA A 542 -18.28 11.76 16.76
C ALA A 542 -17.38 10.97 17.73
N ALA A 543 -17.15 9.69 17.48
CA ALA A 543 -16.45 8.78 18.39
C ALA A 543 -15.03 9.22 18.79
N GLY A 544 -14.35 9.97 17.90
CA GLY A 544 -13.02 10.52 18.16
C GLY A 544 -13.00 11.96 18.68
N VAL A 545 -14.15 12.65 18.77
CA VAL A 545 -14.20 14.11 18.91
C VAL A 545 -14.95 14.58 20.16
N ASP A 546 -16.14 14.02 20.47
CA ASP A 546 -16.98 14.48 21.59
C ASP A 546 -17.73 13.35 22.32
N PRO A 547 -17.22 12.89 23.47
CA PRO A 547 -17.88 11.84 24.25
C PRO A 547 -19.30 12.17 24.75
N ARG A 548 -19.66 13.45 24.90
CA ARG A 548 -21.02 13.84 25.34
C ARG A 548 -22.01 13.67 24.20
N ARG A 549 -21.59 13.96 22.96
CA ARG A 549 -22.38 13.76 21.76
C ARG A 549 -22.68 12.28 21.53
N LEU A 550 -21.71 11.40 21.77
CA LEU A 550 -21.89 9.96 21.69
C LEU A 550 -23.02 9.44 22.58
N THR A 551 -23.10 9.90 23.82
CA THR A 551 -24.16 9.48 24.74
C THR A 551 -25.55 9.90 24.24
N HIS A 552 -25.67 11.09 23.67
CA HIS A 552 -26.92 11.60 23.10
C HIS A 552 -27.32 10.82 21.84
N LEU A 553 -26.41 10.68 20.87
CA LEU A 553 -26.66 9.96 19.62
C LEU A 553 -27.04 8.50 19.86
N ARG A 554 -26.35 7.81 20.78
CA ARG A 554 -26.69 6.46 21.18
C ARG A 554 -28.14 6.35 21.70
N GLY A 555 -28.57 7.30 22.52
CA GLY A 555 -29.95 7.33 23.02
C GLY A 555 -30.95 7.54 21.87
N GLU A 556 -30.67 8.42 20.93
CA GLU A 556 -31.56 8.67 19.78
C GLU A 556 -31.62 7.48 18.83
N ILE A 557 -30.47 6.85 18.53
CA ILE A 557 -30.41 5.63 17.70
C ILE A 557 -31.29 4.53 18.29
N LEU A 558 -31.10 4.19 19.56
CA LEU A 558 -31.87 3.13 20.19
C LEU A 558 -33.37 3.45 20.26
N ALA A 559 -33.72 4.71 20.56
CA ALA A 559 -35.12 5.14 20.60
C ALA A 559 -35.76 5.13 19.17
N LEU A 560 -35.02 5.45 18.12
CA LEU A 560 -35.52 5.36 16.74
C LEU A 560 -35.70 3.90 16.34
N THR A 561 -34.75 3.04 16.70
CA THR A 561 -34.80 1.60 16.43
C THR A 561 -36.06 0.95 17.02
N GLU A 562 -36.37 1.25 18.28
CA GLU A 562 -37.57 0.77 18.93
C GLU A 562 -38.86 1.31 18.30
N ARG A 563 -38.92 2.63 18.01
CA ARG A 563 -40.06 3.24 17.32
C ARG A 563 -40.33 2.68 15.95
N ALA A 564 -39.26 2.31 15.24
CA ALA A 564 -39.35 1.74 13.87
C ALA A 564 -39.62 0.22 13.90
N GLY A 565 -39.58 -0.43 15.07
CA GLY A 565 -39.75 -1.88 15.20
C GLY A 565 -38.59 -2.70 14.70
N LEU A 566 -37.43 -2.08 14.48
CA LEU A 566 -36.22 -2.70 13.95
C LEU A 566 -35.43 -3.49 14.99
N ASP A 567 -35.78 -3.32 16.28
CA ASP A 567 -35.20 -4.07 17.39
C ASP A 567 -35.37 -5.59 17.22
N ARG A 568 -36.53 -6.01 16.73
CA ARG A 568 -36.84 -7.43 16.46
C ARG A 568 -36.12 -7.95 15.23
N ASP A 569 -36.10 -7.16 14.19
CA ASP A 569 -35.48 -7.54 12.90
C ASP A 569 -33.95 -7.64 13.02
N ALA A 570 -33.34 -6.74 13.77
CA ALA A 570 -31.91 -6.76 14.10
C ALA A 570 -31.55 -7.76 15.21
N GLY A 571 -32.54 -8.42 15.84
CA GLY A 571 -32.34 -9.38 16.94
C GLY A 571 -31.69 -8.75 18.17
N LEU A 572 -32.07 -7.49 18.51
CA LEU A 572 -31.55 -6.80 19.70
C LEU A 572 -32.16 -7.37 20.97
N ASP A 573 -31.29 -7.73 21.91
CA ASP A 573 -31.73 -8.16 23.23
C ASP A 573 -31.80 -6.95 24.17
N ALA A 574 -32.93 -6.83 24.89
CA ALA A 574 -33.13 -5.75 25.84
C ALA A 574 -32.20 -5.84 27.07
N GLU A 575 -31.67 -7.02 27.36
CA GLU A 575 -30.72 -7.27 28.44
C GLU A 575 -29.26 -6.95 28.05
N GLU A 576 -28.95 -6.78 26.76
CA GLU A 576 -27.63 -6.38 26.31
C GLU A 576 -27.36 -4.91 26.63
N ASP A 577 -26.07 -4.59 26.84
CA ASP A 577 -25.66 -3.20 26.98
C ASP A 577 -25.88 -2.38 25.70
N ALA A 578 -25.93 -1.07 25.84
CA ALA A 578 -26.27 -0.17 24.74
C ALA A 578 -25.22 -0.20 23.59
N ASP A 579 -23.96 -0.46 23.90
CA ASP A 579 -22.88 -0.50 22.88
C ASP A 579 -22.94 -1.81 22.09
N ALA A 580 -23.26 -2.94 22.73
CA ALA A 580 -23.51 -4.22 22.06
C ALA A 580 -24.73 -4.15 21.12
N ARG A 581 -25.82 -3.50 21.59
CA ARG A 581 -27.02 -3.27 20.75
C ARG A 581 -26.70 -2.40 19.53
N LEU A 582 -25.87 -1.38 19.69
CA LEU A 582 -25.47 -0.48 18.60
C LEU A 582 -24.63 -1.20 17.55
N ALA A 583 -23.66 -2.02 17.98
CA ALA A 583 -22.85 -2.84 17.09
C ALA A 583 -23.70 -3.82 16.27
N ARG A 584 -24.70 -4.46 16.92
CA ARG A 584 -25.65 -5.35 16.24
C ARG A 584 -26.53 -4.65 15.20
N LEU A 585 -26.91 -3.42 15.52
CA LEU A 585 -27.71 -2.60 14.62
C LEU A 585 -26.91 -2.19 13.38
N ASP A 586 -25.65 -1.79 13.54
CA ASP A 586 -24.74 -1.47 12.44
C ASP A 586 -24.53 -2.68 11.51
N ASP A 587 -24.27 -3.86 12.09
CA ASP A 587 -24.20 -5.11 11.34
C ASP A 587 -25.49 -5.41 10.54
N TYR A 588 -26.65 -5.21 11.16
CA TYR A 588 -27.94 -5.42 10.50
C TYR A 588 -28.15 -4.45 9.34
N LEU A 589 -27.81 -3.17 9.51
CA LEU A 589 -27.89 -2.18 8.42
C LEU A 589 -26.95 -2.54 7.27
N CYS A 590 -25.74 -3.01 7.57
CA CYS A 590 -24.81 -3.51 6.57
C CYS A 590 -25.35 -4.75 5.83
N GLU A 591 -25.87 -5.76 6.56
CA GLU A 591 -26.49 -6.95 5.98
C GLU A 591 -27.69 -6.59 5.10
N LEU A 592 -28.50 -5.61 5.51
CA LEU A 592 -29.66 -5.15 4.74
C LEU A 592 -29.22 -4.49 3.42
N LYS A 593 -28.18 -3.64 3.46
CA LYS A 593 -27.59 -3.02 2.26
C LYS A 593 -27.03 -4.08 1.31
N GLU A 594 -26.30 -5.06 1.85
CA GLU A 594 -25.73 -6.17 1.07
C GLU A 594 -26.82 -7.02 0.40
N SER A 595 -27.94 -7.26 1.10
CA SER A 595 -29.06 -8.04 0.54
C SER A 595 -29.84 -7.31 -0.57
N GLN A 596 -29.70 -5.99 -0.66
CA GLN A 596 -30.37 -5.16 -1.68
C GLN A 596 -29.53 -4.97 -2.96
N ILE A 597 -28.33 -5.55 -3.07
CA ILE A 597 -27.56 -5.54 -4.31
C ILE A 597 -28.29 -6.43 -5.34
N ARG A 598 -29.12 -5.78 -6.20
CA ARG A 598 -30.06 -6.47 -7.11
C ARG A 598 -29.43 -6.96 -8.41
N ASP A 599 -28.24 -6.47 -8.79
CA ASP A 599 -27.70 -6.65 -10.14
C ASP A 599 -26.69 -7.80 -10.29
N GLY A 600 -26.64 -8.69 -9.32
CA GLY A 600 -25.76 -9.86 -9.35
C GLY A 600 -24.30 -9.55 -8.99
N LEU A 601 -23.54 -10.61 -8.76
CA LEU A 601 -22.11 -10.51 -8.47
C LEU A 601 -21.34 -10.36 -9.79
N HIS A 602 -20.26 -9.57 -9.78
CA HIS A 602 -19.36 -9.46 -10.93
C HIS A 602 -18.12 -10.33 -10.75
N VAL A 603 -17.52 -10.74 -11.86
CA VAL A 603 -16.29 -11.57 -11.88
C VAL A 603 -15.10 -10.68 -12.20
N PHE A 604 -14.04 -10.76 -11.41
CA PHE A 604 -12.81 -10.03 -11.62
C PHE A 604 -12.20 -10.34 -13.00
N GLY A 605 -11.88 -9.27 -13.76
CA GLY A 605 -11.32 -9.38 -15.10
C GLY A 605 -12.34 -9.60 -16.22
N ALA A 606 -13.63 -9.86 -15.90
CA ALA A 606 -14.69 -9.93 -16.88
C ALA A 606 -15.38 -8.57 -17.04
N ALA A 607 -15.50 -8.09 -18.28
CA ALA A 607 -16.26 -6.88 -18.55
C ALA A 607 -17.76 -7.14 -18.37
N PRO A 608 -18.55 -6.15 -17.89
CA PRO A 608 -20.00 -6.27 -17.85
C PRO A 608 -20.58 -6.48 -19.25
N GLU A 609 -21.62 -7.32 -19.36
CA GLU A 609 -22.29 -7.64 -20.61
C GLU A 609 -23.77 -7.27 -20.58
N GLY A 610 -24.38 -7.09 -21.76
CA GLY A 610 -25.81 -6.87 -21.94
C GLY A 610 -26.33 -5.62 -21.22
N ARG A 611 -27.28 -5.78 -20.30
CA ARG A 611 -27.84 -4.66 -19.54
C ARG A 611 -26.79 -3.99 -18.65
N LEU A 612 -25.93 -4.76 -18.00
CA LEU A 612 -24.89 -4.23 -17.11
C LEU A 612 -23.87 -3.37 -17.88
N GLU A 613 -23.54 -3.73 -19.13
CA GLU A 613 -22.71 -2.91 -20.02
C GLU A 613 -23.40 -1.56 -20.32
N THR A 614 -24.69 -1.61 -20.67
CA THR A 614 -25.47 -0.39 -20.94
C THR A 614 -25.53 0.53 -19.71
N ASP A 615 -25.78 -0.04 -18.53
CA ASP A 615 -25.84 0.71 -17.28
C ASP A 615 -24.47 1.33 -16.93
N LEU A 616 -23.37 0.59 -17.16
CA LEU A 616 -22.01 1.11 -16.99
C LEU A 616 -21.71 2.26 -17.95
N LEU A 617 -22.05 2.12 -19.24
CA LEU A 617 -21.85 3.16 -20.24
C LEU A 617 -22.68 4.40 -19.90
N ALA A 618 -23.92 4.23 -19.47
CA ALA A 618 -24.77 5.32 -19.01
C ALA A 618 -24.17 6.02 -17.78
N ALA A 619 -23.67 5.28 -16.80
CA ALA A 619 -23.03 5.83 -15.62
C ALA A 619 -21.75 6.61 -15.96
N LEU A 620 -20.92 6.08 -16.85
CA LEU A 620 -19.69 6.74 -17.31
C LEU A 620 -19.97 8.00 -18.12
N ALA A 621 -21.03 8.02 -18.94
CA ALA A 621 -21.39 9.16 -19.78
C ALA A 621 -22.26 10.19 -19.06
N ARG A 622 -22.83 9.87 -17.90
CA ARG A 622 -23.80 10.71 -17.18
C ARG A 622 -23.28 12.11 -16.85
N LEU A 623 -22.04 12.19 -16.38
CA LEU A 623 -21.39 13.43 -15.99
C LEU A 623 -20.40 13.90 -17.06
N PRO A 624 -20.13 15.21 -17.17
CA PRO A 624 -19.10 15.72 -18.06
C PRO A 624 -17.73 15.14 -17.69
N ARG A 625 -16.98 14.71 -18.67
CA ARG A 625 -15.58 14.32 -18.46
C ARG A 625 -14.72 15.57 -18.50
N GLY A 626 -14.06 15.87 -17.43
CA GLY A 626 -13.13 16.98 -17.32
C GLY A 626 -12.49 16.95 -15.96
N ILE A 627 -11.18 17.20 -15.90
CA ILE A 627 -10.44 17.23 -14.65
C ILE A 627 -10.56 18.62 -14.06
N GLY A 628 -11.33 18.71 -12.99
CA GLY A 628 -11.41 19.90 -12.16
C GLY A 628 -12.76 19.99 -11.44
N PRO A 629 -12.78 20.57 -10.24
CA PRO A 629 -14.01 20.78 -9.49
C PRO A 629 -14.93 21.81 -10.15
N TYR A 630 -14.54 22.33 -11.30
CA TYR A 630 -15.24 23.40 -11.99
C TYR A 630 -15.46 23.03 -13.45
N ARG A 631 -16.67 23.27 -13.93
CA ARG A 631 -17.08 23.19 -15.31
C ARG A 631 -16.14 24.04 -16.18
N GLY A 632 -15.08 23.42 -16.68
CA GLY A 632 -14.13 24.06 -17.59
C GLY A 632 -14.75 24.16 -18.98
N ALA A 633 -14.56 25.27 -19.64
CA ALA A 633 -14.86 25.42 -21.06
C ALA A 633 -14.10 24.34 -21.85
N GLY A 634 -14.83 23.42 -22.51
CA GLY A 634 -14.24 22.37 -23.35
C GLY A 634 -14.39 20.94 -22.85
N GLY A 635 -15.11 20.68 -21.75
CA GLY A 635 -15.43 19.32 -21.32
C GLY A 635 -16.36 18.62 -22.31
N ASP A 636 -16.17 17.30 -22.49
CA ASP A 636 -17.10 16.47 -23.25
C ASP A 636 -18.53 16.63 -22.74
N ALA A 637 -19.49 16.71 -23.66
CA ALA A 637 -20.91 16.82 -23.31
C ALA A 637 -21.31 15.61 -22.45
N SER A 638 -21.99 15.87 -21.32
CA SER A 638 -22.56 14.80 -20.51
C SER A 638 -23.85 14.26 -21.15
N LEU A 639 -24.15 13.00 -20.90
CA LEU A 639 -25.45 12.41 -21.28
C LEU A 639 -26.61 13.22 -20.66
N THR A 640 -26.45 13.67 -19.42
CA THR A 640 -27.44 14.50 -18.72
C THR A 640 -27.69 15.83 -19.45
N ALA A 641 -26.63 16.53 -19.88
CA ALA A 641 -26.75 17.78 -20.63
C ALA A 641 -27.35 17.55 -22.03
N ALA A 642 -26.97 16.46 -22.71
CA ALA A 642 -27.54 16.11 -24.01
C ALA A 642 -29.05 15.85 -23.92
N LEU A 643 -29.48 15.04 -22.94
CA LEU A 643 -30.91 14.77 -22.68
C LEU A 643 -31.68 16.04 -22.28
N ALA A 644 -31.07 16.93 -21.50
CA ALA A 644 -31.68 18.22 -21.16
C ALA A 644 -31.92 19.06 -22.40
N GLY A 645 -30.96 19.09 -23.34
CA GLY A 645 -31.11 19.78 -24.63
C GLY A 645 -32.23 19.20 -25.48
N ASP A 646 -32.29 17.88 -25.64
CA ASP A 646 -33.31 17.16 -26.40
C ASP A 646 -34.73 17.36 -25.82
N LEU A 647 -34.84 17.37 -24.50
CA LEU A 647 -36.10 17.60 -23.78
C LEU A 647 -36.49 19.08 -23.66
N GLY A 648 -35.63 19.99 -24.12
CA GLY A 648 -35.87 21.43 -24.06
C GLY A 648 -35.93 21.98 -22.62
N LEU A 649 -35.20 21.40 -21.69
CA LEU A 649 -35.18 21.88 -20.31
C LEU A 649 -34.45 23.22 -20.20
N GLY A 650 -35.06 24.16 -19.52
CA GLY A 650 -34.52 25.54 -19.33
C GLY A 650 -33.45 25.64 -18.23
N PHE A 651 -32.94 24.50 -17.71
CA PHE A 651 -31.96 24.45 -16.65
C PHE A 651 -30.98 23.29 -16.89
N ASP A 652 -29.79 23.38 -16.34
CA ASP A 652 -28.85 22.26 -16.33
C ASP A 652 -29.20 21.30 -15.18
N PRO A 653 -29.53 20.02 -15.48
CA PRO A 653 -29.89 19.06 -14.44
C PRO A 653 -28.77 18.80 -13.41
N LEU A 654 -27.51 19.10 -13.73
CA LEU A 654 -26.39 19.01 -12.81
C LEU A 654 -26.32 20.17 -11.82
N ASP A 655 -27.01 21.28 -12.11
CA ASP A 655 -27.14 22.46 -11.23
C ASP A 655 -28.42 22.42 -10.37
N ALA A 656 -29.35 21.56 -10.70
CA ALA A 656 -30.56 21.38 -9.91
C ALA A 656 -30.21 20.69 -8.59
N ARG A 657 -30.36 21.41 -7.49
CA ARG A 657 -30.25 20.88 -6.12
C ARG A 657 -31.64 20.49 -5.60
#